data_6c8b84815ddd922d711c379c5438b2a1
#
_entry.id   6c8b84815ddd922d711c379c5438b2a1
#
_cell.length_a   1.000
_cell.length_b   1.000
_cell.length_c   1.000
_cell.angle_alpha   90.00
_cell.angle_beta   90.00
_cell.angle_gamma   90.00
#
_symmetry.space_group_name_H-M   'P 1'
#
loop_
_entity.id
_entity.type
_entity.pdbx_description
1 polymer ?
#
loop_
_entity_poly.entity_id
_entity_poly.type
_entity_poly.pdbx_seq_one_letter_code
_entity_poly.pdbx_strand_id
1 'polypeptide(L)'
;MNTLSPLTELKGIGEKTEKLFAKVGVTNVGELLSYYPRTYETYGEIQKPDAVTDGMTAALYGQFQGPLAVKRVKNMQIVSGVFESDAQKIRITWYNMPYLRSTVRAGVPYVLWGKAAKKNRQLVLEQPAVFSFEEYHRMRQHLKPVYPLTEGLSAKTIEKAVRQALESLPFFKETLPPAIRSKYHLAEYHFTLEQIHFPENREQMLLARRRLVFDEFYLFILALRQLKQVNERNPQRFQIQKIPLTDQIIANLSFSLTGAQKKVWQEIERDMTGDYLMSRLIQGNVGSGKTILAFLALFLAAGNGWQGCLMVPTEVLAVQHMEAIQKQICEQKLPFYAELLTGSMTAKQKREACGRIVSGESRIIIGTHAVFQEKIQYKNLALVITDEQHRFGVRQRESLSEKGDMPHVMVMSATPIPRTLAVILYGDLDISVVNELPANRLPVKNCVVDTSYRPKAYRFIEKQVKMGHQAYIICPMVEESEQIEAEDVISYTEKLRSTLPQDITVSYLHGKMKPAKKNEIMEAFVKNEIQVLVSTTVIEVGVNVPNASVMMIENAERFGLAQLHQLRGRVGRGDAQSYCILCYGKDGEKTKKRLEILNKSNDGFYIANEDLRLRGPGDLFGIRQSGELAFRIGDVFQDAAILQEANDAANDTLQDPSYPEGKDYAILRQNLEKYMYKDLCNLNL
;
A
#
# COMPACT_ATOMS: atom_id res chain seq x y z
N MET A 1 -1.98 -41.17 3.41
CA MET A 1 -2.38 -39.82 3.01
C MET A 1 -1.16 -38.92 3.07
N ASN A 2 -1.02 -37.97 2.13
CA ASN A 2 0.01 -36.92 2.12
C ASN A 2 -0.62 -35.58 1.76
N THR A 3 0.16 -34.50 1.78
CA THR A 3 -0.36 -33.15 1.48
C THR A 3 -0.90 -32.96 0.05
N LEU A 4 -0.53 -33.82 -0.90
CA LEU A 4 -1.02 -33.80 -2.28
C LEU A 4 -2.22 -34.74 -2.49
N SER A 5 -2.62 -35.53 -1.48
CA SER A 5 -3.80 -36.40 -1.58
C SER A 5 -5.07 -35.61 -1.86
N PRO A 6 -5.98 -36.12 -2.73
CA PRO A 6 -7.26 -35.49 -3.01
C PRO A 6 -8.14 -35.51 -1.74
N LEU A 7 -9.06 -34.56 -1.64
CA LEU A 7 -9.95 -34.43 -0.49
C LEU A 7 -10.90 -35.61 -0.31
N THR A 8 -11.17 -36.34 -1.37
CA THR A 8 -12.02 -37.57 -1.34
C THR A 8 -11.46 -38.70 -0.48
N GLU A 9 -10.17 -38.69 -0.12
CA GLU A 9 -9.59 -39.60 0.83
C GLU A 9 -10.08 -39.35 2.28
N LEU A 10 -10.61 -38.17 2.58
CA LEU A 10 -11.16 -37.81 3.88
C LEU A 10 -12.59 -38.35 4.04
N LYS A 11 -12.87 -39.00 5.19
CA LYS A 11 -14.19 -39.58 5.45
C LYS A 11 -15.30 -38.54 5.43
N GLY A 12 -16.30 -38.74 4.55
CA GLY A 12 -17.45 -37.90 4.41
C GLY A 12 -17.31 -36.78 3.38
N ILE A 13 -16.22 -36.73 2.63
CA ILE A 13 -16.03 -35.88 1.46
C ILE A 13 -16.19 -36.73 0.21
N GLY A 14 -17.33 -36.57 -0.47
CA GLY A 14 -17.57 -37.12 -1.81
C GLY A 14 -17.34 -36.09 -2.89
N GLU A 15 -17.43 -36.50 -4.16
CA GLU A 15 -17.20 -35.66 -5.34
C GLU A 15 -17.99 -34.32 -5.32
N LYS A 16 -19.23 -34.32 -4.80
CA LYS A 16 -20.05 -33.10 -4.70
C LYS A 16 -19.43 -32.09 -3.71
N THR A 17 -18.93 -32.59 -2.58
CA THR A 17 -18.31 -31.75 -1.54
C THR A 17 -16.93 -31.27 -2.00
N GLU A 18 -16.15 -32.13 -2.67
CA GLU A 18 -14.87 -31.76 -3.26
C GLU A 18 -15.02 -30.60 -4.27
N LYS A 19 -16.06 -30.64 -5.14
CA LYS A 19 -16.37 -29.52 -6.06
C LYS A 19 -16.70 -28.22 -5.33
N LEU A 20 -17.28 -28.30 -4.11
CA LEU A 20 -17.52 -27.11 -3.29
C LEU A 20 -16.22 -26.56 -2.68
N PHE A 21 -15.32 -27.43 -2.26
CA PHE A 21 -13.97 -27.00 -1.83
C PHE A 21 -13.17 -26.39 -2.98
N ALA A 22 -13.27 -26.94 -4.19
CA ALA A 22 -12.61 -26.39 -5.37
C ALA A 22 -13.05 -24.96 -5.69
N LYS A 23 -14.33 -24.58 -5.40
CA LYS A 23 -14.81 -23.20 -5.55
C LYS A 23 -14.12 -22.19 -4.65
N VAL A 24 -13.56 -22.63 -3.53
CA VAL A 24 -12.79 -21.82 -2.58
C VAL A 24 -11.28 -22.01 -2.74
N GLY A 25 -10.85 -22.62 -3.84
CA GLY A 25 -9.44 -22.82 -4.16
C GLY A 25 -8.76 -23.98 -3.40
N VAL A 26 -9.52 -24.92 -2.85
CA VAL A 26 -9.02 -26.05 -2.07
C VAL A 26 -9.25 -27.35 -2.85
N THR A 27 -8.17 -27.96 -3.35
CA THR A 27 -8.22 -29.18 -4.20
C THR A 27 -7.53 -30.39 -3.57
N ASN A 28 -6.68 -30.18 -2.59
CA ASN A 28 -5.91 -31.23 -1.90
C ASN A 28 -5.79 -30.97 -0.40
N VAL A 29 -5.27 -31.95 0.32
CA VAL A 29 -5.14 -31.89 1.79
C VAL A 29 -4.20 -30.77 2.25
N GLY A 30 -3.13 -30.48 1.52
CA GLY A 30 -2.21 -29.38 1.85
C GLY A 30 -2.86 -28.00 1.70
N GLU A 31 -3.67 -27.82 0.66
CA GLU A 31 -4.45 -26.58 0.47
C GLU A 31 -5.55 -26.43 1.54
N LEU A 32 -6.15 -27.54 1.96
CA LEU A 32 -7.11 -27.54 3.07
C LEU A 32 -6.47 -27.07 4.38
N LEU A 33 -5.27 -27.56 4.71
CA LEU A 33 -4.53 -27.15 5.90
C LEU A 33 -3.97 -25.72 5.81
N SER A 34 -3.88 -25.17 4.61
CA SER A 34 -3.54 -23.77 4.36
C SER A 34 -4.77 -22.86 4.22
N TYR A 35 -5.99 -23.41 4.39
CA TYR A 35 -7.23 -22.65 4.36
C TYR A 35 -7.54 -22.13 5.76
N TYR A 36 -6.86 -21.05 6.15
CA TYR A 36 -6.89 -20.55 7.52
C TYR A 36 -8.22 -19.87 7.87
N PRO A 37 -8.64 -19.89 9.16
CA PRO A 37 -9.78 -19.14 9.64
C PRO A 37 -9.58 -17.62 9.40
N ARG A 38 -10.65 -16.96 8.99
CA ARG A 38 -10.68 -15.49 8.81
C ARG A 38 -10.64 -14.75 10.15
N THR A 39 -11.29 -15.31 11.16
CA THR A 39 -11.39 -14.75 12.52
C THR A 39 -11.75 -15.86 13.48
N TYR A 40 -11.79 -15.52 14.76
CA TYR A 40 -12.20 -16.45 15.81
C TYR A 40 -13.34 -15.84 16.62
N GLU A 41 -14.35 -16.64 16.89
CA GLU A 41 -15.43 -16.30 17.80
C GLU A 41 -15.05 -16.71 19.23
N THR A 42 -15.28 -15.82 20.18
CA THR A 42 -15.11 -16.09 21.61
C THR A 42 -16.48 -16.25 22.24
N TYR A 43 -16.66 -17.29 23.03
CA TYR A 43 -17.82 -17.42 23.88
C TYR A 43 -17.67 -16.48 25.06
N GLY A 44 -18.50 -15.42 25.13
CA GLY A 44 -18.44 -14.39 26.17
C GLY A 44 -18.85 -14.89 27.55
N GLU A 45 -18.75 -14.04 28.55
CA GLU A 45 -19.32 -14.31 29.86
C GLU A 45 -20.84 -14.41 29.79
N ILE A 46 -21.41 -15.25 30.69
CA ILE A 46 -22.87 -15.33 30.87
C ILE A 46 -23.33 -13.97 31.41
N GLN A 47 -24.26 -13.37 30.71
CA GLN A 47 -24.77 -12.03 31.02
C GLN A 47 -26.19 -12.08 31.56
N LYS A 48 -26.55 -11.05 32.31
CA LYS A 48 -27.95 -10.83 32.67
C LYS A 48 -28.71 -10.20 31.50
N PRO A 49 -30.00 -10.54 31.30
CA PRO A 49 -30.80 -10.00 30.20
C PRO A 49 -30.81 -8.46 30.12
N ASP A 50 -30.76 -7.78 31.28
CA ASP A 50 -30.77 -6.32 31.37
C ASP A 50 -29.49 -5.66 30.81
N ALA A 51 -28.37 -6.37 30.84
CA ALA A 51 -27.09 -5.89 30.34
C ALA A 51 -26.95 -6.07 28.81
N VAL A 52 -27.88 -6.78 28.16
CA VAL A 52 -27.80 -7.10 26.72
C VAL A 52 -28.39 -5.96 25.89
N THR A 53 -27.60 -5.47 24.96
CA THR A 53 -28.00 -4.41 24.02
C THR A 53 -28.39 -5.00 22.66
N ASP A 54 -29.13 -4.22 21.86
CA ASP A 54 -29.55 -4.61 20.52
C ASP A 54 -28.32 -4.86 19.60
N GLY A 55 -28.37 -5.97 18.86
CA GLY A 55 -27.30 -6.38 17.95
C GLY A 55 -26.09 -7.09 18.63
N MET A 56 -26.05 -7.16 19.93
CA MET A 56 -24.97 -7.81 20.70
C MET A 56 -25.09 -9.34 20.64
N THR A 57 -23.96 -10.05 20.55
CA THR A 57 -23.93 -11.50 20.76
C THR A 57 -23.78 -11.77 22.26
N ALA A 58 -24.77 -12.44 22.87
CA ALA A 58 -24.84 -12.62 24.31
C ALA A 58 -25.04 -14.11 24.67
N ALA A 59 -24.54 -14.47 25.84
CA ALA A 59 -24.79 -15.75 26.49
C ALA A 59 -25.75 -15.55 27.66
N LEU A 60 -26.89 -16.22 27.66
CA LEU A 60 -27.88 -16.14 28.72
C LEU A 60 -28.07 -17.50 29.38
N TYR A 61 -27.99 -17.55 30.69
CA TYR A 61 -28.25 -18.75 31.48
C TYR A 61 -29.67 -18.76 31.98
N GLY A 62 -30.37 -19.90 31.85
CA GLY A 62 -31.74 -20.03 32.29
C GLY A 62 -32.37 -21.36 31.89
N GLN A 63 -33.69 -21.45 31.90
CA GLN A 63 -34.45 -22.65 31.59
C GLN A 63 -35.68 -22.38 30.72
N PHE A 64 -36.15 -23.39 29.98
CA PHE A 64 -37.41 -23.27 29.24
C PHE A 64 -38.60 -23.54 30.18
N GLN A 65 -39.62 -22.68 30.13
CA GLN A 65 -40.81 -22.80 30.95
C GLN A 65 -41.76 -23.94 30.51
N GLY A 66 -41.57 -24.45 29.29
CA GLY A 66 -42.40 -25.49 28.72
C GLY A 66 -41.75 -26.17 27.50
N PRO A 67 -42.34 -27.20 26.94
CA PRO A 67 -41.85 -27.86 25.75
C PRO A 67 -41.83 -26.93 24.54
N LEU A 68 -40.84 -27.11 23.67
CA LEU A 68 -40.70 -26.31 22.44
C LEU A 68 -41.87 -26.60 21.48
N ALA A 69 -42.55 -25.54 21.01
CA ALA A 69 -43.59 -25.62 20.02
C ALA A 69 -43.03 -25.66 18.60
N VAL A 70 -43.54 -26.53 17.74
CA VAL A 70 -43.16 -26.63 16.34
C VAL A 70 -44.34 -26.25 15.46
N LYS A 71 -44.17 -25.23 14.61
CA LYS A 71 -45.19 -24.82 13.60
C LYS A 71 -44.56 -24.97 12.21
N ARG A 72 -45.34 -25.46 11.26
CA ARG A 72 -44.96 -25.51 9.85
C ARG A 72 -45.63 -24.37 9.11
N VAL A 73 -44.88 -23.52 8.47
CA VAL A 73 -45.34 -22.39 7.68
C VAL A 73 -44.75 -22.51 6.27
N LYS A 74 -45.57 -22.82 5.28
CA LYS A 74 -45.11 -23.13 3.92
C LYS A 74 -44.04 -24.24 3.94
N ASN A 75 -42.84 -23.98 3.40
CA ASN A 75 -41.72 -24.93 3.36
C ASN A 75 -40.77 -24.80 4.55
N MET A 76 -41.12 -24.03 5.60
CA MET A 76 -40.25 -23.76 6.73
C MET A 76 -40.83 -24.27 8.02
N GLN A 77 -40.04 -24.92 8.87
CA GLN A 77 -40.42 -25.34 10.22
C GLN A 77 -39.90 -24.33 11.23
N ILE A 78 -40.81 -23.78 12.03
CA ILE A 78 -40.47 -22.79 13.07
C ILE A 78 -40.58 -23.49 14.42
N VAL A 79 -39.48 -23.53 15.16
CA VAL A 79 -39.45 -24.02 16.55
C VAL A 79 -39.37 -22.79 17.46
N SER A 80 -40.23 -22.75 18.47
CA SER A 80 -40.27 -21.62 19.41
C SER A 80 -40.50 -22.07 20.85
N GLY A 81 -39.95 -21.30 21.78
CA GLY A 81 -40.13 -21.51 23.22
C GLY A 81 -39.96 -20.23 24.02
N VAL A 82 -40.38 -20.28 25.28
CA VAL A 82 -40.14 -19.20 26.23
C VAL A 82 -39.06 -19.61 27.18
N PHE A 83 -37.95 -18.87 27.15
CA PHE A 83 -36.78 -19.08 27.99
C PHE A 83 -36.83 -18.06 29.15
N GLU A 84 -36.63 -18.52 30.35
CA GLU A 84 -36.57 -17.68 31.53
C GLU A 84 -35.12 -17.55 32.00
N SER A 85 -34.64 -16.32 32.05
CA SER A 85 -33.29 -15.96 32.53
C SER A 85 -33.42 -14.79 33.49
N ASP A 86 -32.91 -14.92 34.70
CA ASP A 86 -32.95 -13.89 35.76
C ASP A 86 -34.36 -13.26 35.91
N ALA A 87 -35.41 -14.14 36.03
CA ALA A 87 -36.81 -13.78 36.10
C ALA A 87 -37.43 -13.06 34.85
N GLN A 88 -36.67 -12.89 33.79
CA GLN A 88 -37.16 -12.32 32.54
C GLN A 88 -37.52 -13.41 31.53
N LYS A 89 -38.67 -13.25 30.87
CA LYS A 89 -39.16 -14.17 29.83
C LYS A 89 -38.69 -13.70 28.45
N ILE A 90 -37.89 -14.54 27.79
CA ILE A 90 -37.32 -14.23 26.49
C ILE A 90 -37.91 -15.21 25.46
N ARG A 91 -38.43 -14.69 24.37
CA ARG A 91 -38.93 -15.52 23.30
C ARG A 91 -37.80 -15.95 22.39
N ILE A 92 -37.65 -17.27 22.23
CA ILE A 92 -36.60 -17.87 21.37
C ILE A 92 -37.27 -18.48 20.14
N THR A 93 -36.64 -18.32 18.98
CA THR A 93 -37.11 -18.88 17.72
C THR A 93 -35.98 -19.48 16.91
N TRP A 94 -36.19 -20.68 16.37
CA TRP A 94 -35.30 -21.34 15.43
C TRP A 94 -36.04 -21.70 14.15
N TYR A 95 -35.36 -21.70 13.03
CA TYR A 95 -35.89 -22.07 11.74
C TYR A 95 -35.25 -23.38 11.25
N ASN A 96 -36.05 -24.32 10.75
CA ASN A 96 -35.63 -25.62 10.21
C ASN A 96 -34.78 -26.47 11.16
N MET A 97 -35.02 -26.38 12.49
CA MET A 97 -34.34 -27.16 13.54
C MET A 97 -35.32 -27.98 14.39
N PRO A 98 -36.15 -28.86 13.81
CA PRO A 98 -37.17 -29.60 14.56
C PRO A 98 -36.59 -30.56 15.61
N TYR A 99 -35.36 -31.03 15.46
CA TYR A 99 -34.67 -31.87 16.38
C TYR A 99 -34.51 -31.26 17.79
N LEU A 100 -34.50 -29.94 17.91
CA LEU A 100 -34.37 -29.25 19.19
C LEU A 100 -35.52 -29.59 20.13
N ARG A 101 -36.70 -29.97 19.63
CA ARG A 101 -37.83 -30.41 20.43
C ARG A 101 -37.54 -31.68 21.24
N SER A 102 -36.71 -32.58 20.70
CA SER A 102 -36.32 -33.82 21.39
C SER A 102 -35.11 -33.65 22.28
N THR A 103 -34.25 -32.65 21.96
CA THR A 103 -32.98 -32.46 22.66
C THR A 103 -33.11 -31.51 23.86
N VAL A 104 -33.98 -30.49 23.76
CA VAL A 104 -34.19 -29.48 24.80
C VAL A 104 -35.36 -29.85 25.67
N ARG A 105 -35.12 -29.97 26.97
CA ARG A 105 -36.15 -30.35 27.98
C ARG A 105 -36.54 -29.12 28.82
N ALA A 106 -37.81 -29.00 29.13
CA ALA A 106 -38.32 -27.96 30.03
C ALA A 106 -37.81 -28.18 31.45
N GLY A 107 -37.52 -27.12 32.18
CA GLY A 107 -37.01 -27.16 33.55
C GLY A 107 -35.55 -27.57 33.72
N VAL A 108 -34.87 -27.87 32.61
CA VAL A 108 -33.41 -28.12 32.62
C VAL A 108 -32.67 -26.80 32.34
N PRO A 109 -31.61 -26.46 33.08
CA PRO A 109 -30.85 -25.24 32.82
C PRO A 109 -29.96 -25.38 31.58
N TYR A 110 -29.97 -24.33 30.72
CA TYR A 110 -29.16 -24.23 29.53
C TYR A 110 -28.49 -22.86 29.45
N VAL A 111 -27.44 -22.75 28.67
CA VAL A 111 -26.89 -21.49 28.21
C VAL A 111 -27.26 -21.31 26.74
N LEU A 112 -27.96 -20.23 26.44
CA LEU A 112 -28.28 -19.80 25.08
C LEU A 112 -27.27 -18.75 24.62
N TRP A 113 -26.56 -19.05 23.53
CA TRP A 113 -25.61 -18.12 22.94
C TRP A 113 -26.04 -17.73 21.54
N GLY A 114 -26.21 -16.42 21.30
CA GLY A 114 -26.66 -15.95 20.01
C GLY A 114 -26.79 -14.43 19.95
N LYS A 115 -27.13 -13.94 18.76
CA LYS A 115 -27.34 -12.51 18.52
C LYS A 115 -28.65 -12.06 19.15
N ALA A 116 -28.57 -11.05 19.96
CA ALA A 116 -29.71 -10.41 20.62
C ALA A 116 -30.31 -9.31 19.73
N ALA A 117 -31.63 -9.25 19.70
CA ALA A 117 -32.39 -8.18 19.06
C ALA A 117 -33.47 -7.67 19.99
N LYS A 118 -33.74 -6.36 20.00
CA LYS A 118 -34.87 -5.78 20.73
C LYS A 118 -36.07 -5.56 19.77
N LYS A 119 -37.08 -6.42 19.87
CA LYS A 119 -38.35 -6.28 19.10
C LYS A 119 -39.48 -5.89 20.02
N ASN A 120 -40.16 -4.77 19.77
CA ASN A 120 -41.23 -4.23 20.61
C ASN A 120 -40.87 -4.08 22.09
N ARG A 121 -39.66 -3.58 22.35
CA ARG A 121 -39.06 -3.44 23.71
C ARG A 121 -38.79 -4.75 24.44
N GLN A 122 -38.97 -5.91 23.80
CA GLN A 122 -38.63 -7.22 24.37
C GLN A 122 -37.35 -7.75 23.76
N LEU A 123 -36.54 -8.36 24.61
CA LEU A 123 -35.32 -9.04 24.20
C LEU A 123 -35.71 -10.35 23.45
N VAL A 124 -35.11 -10.58 22.29
CA VAL A 124 -35.32 -11.76 21.47
C VAL A 124 -33.93 -12.27 21.09
N LEU A 125 -33.69 -13.58 21.19
CA LEU A 125 -32.50 -14.22 20.61
C LEU A 125 -32.93 -14.94 19.32
N GLU A 126 -32.21 -14.65 18.24
CA GLU A 126 -32.45 -15.25 16.93
C GLU A 126 -31.53 -16.47 16.73
N GLN A 127 -32.15 -17.65 16.58
CA GLN A 127 -31.43 -18.92 16.34
C GLN A 127 -30.25 -19.17 17.29
N PRO A 128 -30.37 -19.00 18.62
CA PRO A 128 -29.26 -19.19 19.52
C PRO A 128 -28.81 -20.66 19.53
N ALA A 129 -27.50 -20.87 19.70
CA ALA A 129 -26.96 -22.19 20.05
C ALA A 129 -27.35 -22.52 21.50
N VAL A 130 -27.65 -23.80 21.74
CA VAL A 130 -28.09 -24.31 23.05
C VAL A 130 -26.97 -25.20 23.61
N PHE A 131 -26.51 -24.89 24.80
CA PHE A 131 -25.44 -25.63 25.49
C PHE A 131 -25.91 -26.01 26.90
N SER A 132 -25.39 -27.12 27.43
CA SER A 132 -25.39 -27.32 28.88
C SER A 132 -24.44 -26.32 29.54
N PHE A 133 -24.59 -26.05 30.83
CA PHE A 133 -23.71 -25.17 31.56
C PHE A 133 -22.25 -25.61 31.50
N GLU A 134 -22.00 -26.92 31.70
CA GLU A 134 -20.67 -27.50 31.66
C GLU A 134 -20.03 -27.42 30.26
N GLU A 135 -20.84 -27.71 29.24
CA GLU A 135 -20.39 -27.61 27.84
C GLU A 135 -20.03 -26.14 27.48
N TYR A 136 -20.88 -25.19 27.85
CA TYR A 136 -20.60 -23.77 27.63
C TYR A 136 -19.34 -23.32 28.34
N HIS A 137 -19.15 -23.74 29.60
CA HIS A 137 -17.98 -23.39 30.41
C HIS A 137 -16.67 -23.92 29.79
N ARG A 138 -16.69 -25.14 29.24
CA ARG A 138 -15.56 -25.68 28.47
C ARG A 138 -15.34 -24.89 27.16
N MET A 139 -16.40 -24.62 26.41
CA MET A 139 -16.29 -23.89 25.13
C MET A 139 -15.85 -22.43 25.30
N ARG A 140 -16.15 -21.81 26.43
CA ARG A 140 -15.72 -20.44 26.74
C ARG A 140 -14.20 -20.26 26.79
N GLN A 141 -13.49 -21.34 27.09
CA GLN A 141 -12.01 -21.35 27.13
C GLN A 141 -11.39 -21.50 25.74
N HIS A 142 -12.16 -21.93 24.75
CA HIS A 142 -11.67 -22.18 23.40
C HIS A 142 -12.11 -21.09 22.42
N LEU A 143 -11.23 -20.79 21.46
CA LEU A 143 -11.52 -19.94 20.33
C LEU A 143 -12.12 -20.80 19.21
N LYS A 144 -13.32 -20.43 18.74
CA LYS A 144 -13.96 -21.11 17.62
C LYS A 144 -13.51 -20.49 16.29
N PRO A 145 -12.91 -21.26 15.38
CA PRO A 145 -12.48 -20.77 14.09
C PRO A 145 -13.68 -20.41 13.20
N VAL A 146 -13.61 -19.28 12.50
CA VAL A 146 -14.59 -18.86 11.50
C VAL A 146 -13.91 -18.87 10.13
N TYR A 147 -14.28 -19.85 9.31
CA TYR A 147 -13.75 -19.97 7.95
C TYR A 147 -14.54 -19.13 6.95
N PRO A 148 -13.92 -18.65 5.85
CA PRO A 148 -14.65 -18.16 4.70
C PRO A 148 -15.56 -19.25 4.14
N LEU A 149 -16.81 -18.93 3.80
CA LEU A 149 -17.79 -19.90 3.35
C LEU A 149 -18.22 -19.58 1.90
N THR A 150 -18.65 -20.63 1.18
CA THR A 150 -19.33 -20.51 -0.10
C THR A 150 -20.69 -21.24 -0.03
N GLU A 151 -21.58 -20.94 -0.95
CA GLU A 151 -22.90 -21.59 -0.99
C GLU A 151 -22.78 -23.12 -1.08
N GLY A 152 -23.41 -23.78 -0.11
CA GLY A 152 -23.40 -25.25 0.02
C GLY A 152 -22.26 -25.82 0.88
N LEU A 153 -21.23 -25.06 1.25
CA LEU A 153 -20.13 -25.51 2.10
C LEU A 153 -20.30 -24.97 3.53
N SER A 154 -20.53 -25.87 4.50
CA SER A 154 -20.72 -25.47 5.90
C SER A 154 -19.41 -25.42 6.71
N ALA A 155 -19.33 -24.54 7.71
CA ALA A 155 -18.20 -24.45 8.63
C ALA A 155 -17.90 -25.81 9.28
N LYS A 156 -18.93 -26.55 9.70
CA LYS A 156 -18.76 -27.89 10.29
C LYS A 156 -18.10 -28.88 9.33
N THR A 157 -18.38 -28.79 8.02
CA THR A 157 -17.76 -29.64 7.01
C THR A 157 -16.27 -29.34 6.92
N ILE A 158 -15.89 -28.05 6.92
CA ILE A 158 -14.49 -27.62 6.87
C ILE A 158 -13.77 -28.05 8.14
N GLU A 159 -14.32 -27.74 9.33
CA GLU A 159 -13.74 -28.11 10.62
C GLU A 159 -13.48 -29.64 10.73
N LYS A 160 -14.48 -30.44 10.31
CA LYS A 160 -14.35 -31.89 10.31
C LYS A 160 -13.26 -32.38 9.36
N ALA A 161 -13.18 -31.82 8.17
CA ALA A 161 -12.18 -32.16 7.18
C ALA A 161 -10.76 -31.80 7.65
N VAL A 162 -10.58 -30.58 8.19
CA VAL A 162 -9.29 -30.12 8.73
C VAL A 162 -8.85 -31.01 9.90
N ARG A 163 -9.75 -31.35 10.84
CA ARG A 163 -9.42 -32.23 11.96
C ARG A 163 -8.95 -33.60 11.49
N GLN A 164 -9.66 -34.23 10.55
CA GLN A 164 -9.24 -35.50 9.98
C GLN A 164 -7.90 -35.40 9.24
N ALA A 165 -7.65 -34.30 8.54
CA ALA A 165 -6.38 -34.07 7.86
C ALA A 165 -5.21 -33.99 8.85
N LEU A 166 -5.37 -33.25 9.95
CA LEU A 166 -4.36 -33.14 11.02
C LEU A 166 -4.11 -34.50 11.70
N GLU A 167 -5.17 -35.25 12.05
CA GLU A 167 -5.05 -36.58 12.67
C GLU A 167 -4.41 -37.62 11.73
N SER A 168 -4.63 -37.52 10.41
CA SER A 168 -4.12 -38.43 9.40
C SER A 168 -2.69 -38.16 8.96
N LEU A 169 -2.15 -37.02 9.29
CA LEU A 169 -0.79 -36.59 8.98
C LEU A 169 -0.01 -36.32 10.27
N PRO A 170 0.44 -37.35 10.98
CA PRO A 170 0.98 -37.22 12.34
C PRO A 170 2.29 -36.44 12.42
N PHE A 171 2.98 -36.24 11.30
CA PHE A 171 4.24 -35.51 11.28
C PHE A 171 4.34 -34.63 10.03
N PHE A 172 4.19 -33.34 10.22
CA PHE A 172 4.59 -32.34 9.21
C PHE A 172 6.09 -32.10 9.38
N LYS A 173 6.81 -32.19 8.27
CA LYS A 173 8.24 -31.85 8.28
C LYS A 173 8.39 -30.35 8.55
N GLU A 174 9.31 -30.01 9.45
CA GLU A 174 9.67 -28.60 9.71
C GLU A 174 10.13 -27.92 8.42
N THR A 175 9.59 -26.74 8.17
CA THR A 175 9.83 -26.01 6.92
C THR A 175 11.01 -25.04 7.02
N LEU A 176 11.32 -24.59 8.23
CA LEU A 176 12.41 -23.65 8.48
C LEU A 176 13.69 -24.38 8.96
N PRO A 177 14.85 -23.86 8.59
CA PRO A 177 16.13 -24.30 9.17
C PRO A 177 16.12 -24.12 10.70
N PRO A 178 16.70 -25.07 11.47
CA PRO A 178 16.72 -25.00 12.94
C PRO A 178 17.32 -23.72 13.50
N ALA A 179 18.36 -23.21 12.88
CA ALA A 179 19.02 -21.95 13.27
C ALA A 179 18.07 -20.76 13.20
N ILE A 180 17.30 -20.64 12.12
CA ILE A 180 16.34 -19.55 11.93
C ILE A 180 15.21 -19.67 12.94
N ARG A 181 14.62 -20.87 13.09
CA ARG A 181 13.55 -21.11 14.05
C ARG A 181 13.96 -20.72 15.47
N SER A 182 15.16 -21.10 15.88
CA SER A 182 15.69 -20.78 17.22
C SER A 182 15.98 -19.29 17.40
N LYS A 183 16.60 -18.65 16.42
CA LYS A 183 16.97 -17.22 16.46
C LYS A 183 15.75 -16.32 16.62
N TYR A 184 14.67 -16.62 15.92
CA TYR A 184 13.44 -15.80 15.94
C TYR A 184 12.34 -16.34 16.87
N HIS A 185 12.64 -17.36 17.70
CA HIS A 185 11.73 -17.97 18.66
C HIS A 185 10.39 -18.40 18.04
N LEU A 186 10.44 -19.07 16.89
CA LEU A 186 9.27 -19.49 16.14
C LEU A 186 8.76 -20.87 16.59
N ALA A 187 7.43 -21.00 16.64
CA ALA A 187 6.78 -22.24 16.98
C ALA A 187 7.08 -23.36 15.97
N GLU A 188 6.96 -24.61 16.39
CA GLU A 188 7.11 -25.78 15.53
C GLU A 188 5.94 -25.88 14.55
N TYR A 189 6.19 -26.40 13.34
CA TYR A 189 5.21 -26.30 12.24
C TYR A 189 3.94 -27.12 12.48
N HIS A 190 4.04 -28.33 13.06
CA HIS A 190 2.88 -29.15 13.37
C HIS A 190 1.99 -28.50 14.43
N PHE A 191 2.59 -28.08 15.54
CA PHE A 191 1.92 -27.29 16.57
C PHE A 191 1.23 -26.05 15.97
N THR A 192 1.89 -25.39 15.06
CA THR A 192 1.37 -24.18 14.38
C THR A 192 0.08 -24.48 13.61
N LEU A 193 0.05 -25.57 12.84
CA LEU A 193 -1.15 -25.98 12.11
C LEU A 193 -2.29 -26.38 13.03
N GLU A 194 -2.01 -27.04 14.15
CA GLU A 194 -3.04 -27.36 15.15
C GLU A 194 -3.62 -26.08 15.76
N GLN A 195 -2.75 -25.20 16.25
CA GLN A 195 -3.17 -24.02 17.01
C GLN A 195 -3.76 -22.90 16.13
N ILE A 196 -3.52 -22.87 14.82
CA ILE A 196 -4.21 -21.93 13.93
C ILE A 196 -5.63 -22.40 13.61
N HIS A 197 -5.88 -23.70 13.54
CA HIS A 197 -7.20 -24.25 13.25
C HIS A 197 -8.05 -24.49 14.50
N PHE A 198 -7.43 -25.00 15.58
CA PHE A 198 -8.09 -25.36 16.82
C PHE A 198 -7.30 -24.86 18.04
N PRO A 199 -7.25 -23.55 18.24
CA PRO A 199 -6.43 -22.97 19.29
C PRO A 199 -6.94 -23.36 20.69
N GLU A 200 -6.04 -23.78 21.57
CA GLU A 200 -6.34 -23.99 22.97
C GLU A 200 -6.69 -22.69 23.68
N ASN A 201 -5.96 -21.62 23.35
CA ASN A 201 -6.19 -20.29 23.89
C ASN A 201 -5.67 -19.21 22.92
N ARG A 202 -5.88 -17.94 23.27
CA ARG A 202 -5.49 -16.81 22.44
C ARG A 202 -3.97 -16.69 22.27
N GLU A 203 -3.20 -17.03 23.27
CA GLU A 203 -1.73 -16.94 23.24
C GLU A 203 -1.15 -17.93 22.22
N GLN A 204 -1.60 -19.19 22.28
CA GLN A 204 -1.15 -20.23 21.35
C GLN A 204 -1.55 -19.91 19.91
N MET A 205 -2.75 -19.36 19.70
CA MET A 205 -3.20 -18.90 18.40
C MET A 205 -2.30 -17.78 17.85
N LEU A 206 -1.89 -16.82 18.69
CA LEU A 206 -1.00 -15.73 18.27
C LEU A 206 0.41 -16.22 17.93
N LEU A 207 0.94 -17.20 18.68
CA LEU A 207 2.22 -17.86 18.36
C LEU A 207 2.15 -18.60 17.02
N ALA A 208 1.08 -19.33 16.78
CA ALA A 208 0.84 -20.02 15.51
C ALA A 208 0.73 -19.02 14.35
N ARG A 209 -0.06 -17.97 14.51
CA ARG A 209 -0.21 -16.91 13.50
C ARG A 209 1.14 -16.26 13.18
N ARG A 210 1.91 -15.88 14.21
CA ARG A 210 3.23 -15.27 14.03
C ARG A 210 4.14 -16.16 13.19
N ARG A 211 4.15 -17.47 13.44
CA ARG A 211 4.93 -18.42 12.68
C ARG A 211 4.52 -18.46 11.20
N LEU A 212 3.22 -18.59 10.91
CA LEU A 212 2.73 -18.68 9.53
C LEU A 212 2.98 -17.38 8.74
N VAL A 213 2.80 -16.24 9.38
CA VAL A 213 3.12 -14.92 8.78
C VAL A 213 4.61 -14.82 8.46
N PHE A 214 5.47 -15.27 9.39
CA PHE A 214 6.90 -15.29 9.15
C PHE A 214 7.27 -16.20 7.98
N ASP A 215 6.74 -17.42 7.92
CA ASP A 215 6.99 -18.38 6.83
C ASP A 215 6.61 -17.78 5.47
N GLU A 216 5.45 -17.14 5.40
CA GLU A 216 4.93 -16.54 4.16
C GLU A 216 5.84 -15.40 3.69
N PHE A 217 6.21 -14.47 4.57
CA PHE A 217 7.10 -13.36 4.24
C PHE A 217 8.52 -13.82 3.91
N TYR A 218 9.04 -14.79 4.66
CA TYR A 218 10.37 -15.32 4.45
C TYR A 218 10.54 -16.00 3.09
N LEU A 219 9.60 -16.86 2.71
CA LEU A 219 9.59 -17.49 1.39
C LEU A 219 9.46 -16.46 0.26
N PHE A 220 8.57 -15.48 0.43
CA PHE A 220 8.39 -14.41 -0.55
C PHE A 220 9.68 -13.60 -0.76
N ILE A 221 10.32 -13.15 0.32
CA ILE A 221 11.55 -12.36 0.24
C ILE A 221 12.70 -13.18 -0.36
N LEU A 222 12.86 -14.45 0.03
CA LEU A 222 13.87 -15.32 -0.56
C LEU A 222 13.65 -15.51 -2.07
N ALA A 223 12.41 -15.73 -2.48
CA ALA A 223 12.07 -15.89 -3.88
C ALA A 223 12.39 -14.62 -4.70
N LEU A 224 12.00 -13.45 -4.21
CA LEU A 224 12.33 -12.16 -4.84
C LEU A 224 13.85 -11.97 -4.98
N ARG A 225 14.62 -12.33 -3.95
CA ARG A 225 16.07 -12.17 -3.98
C ARG A 225 16.76 -13.16 -4.90
N GLN A 226 16.25 -14.38 -5.00
CA GLN A 226 16.77 -15.31 -6.01
C GLN A 226 16.52 -14.81 -7.44
N LEU A 227 15.31 -14.31 -7.71
CA LEU A 227 15.02 -13.68 -9.00
C LEU A 227 15.93 -12.50 -9.27
N LYS A 228 16.19 -11.67 -8.24
CA LYS A 228 17.11 -10.55 -8.33
C LYS A 228 18.54 -11.01 -8.65
N GLN A 229 19.08 -12.02 -7.95
CA GLN A 229 20.41 -12.55 -8.22
C GLN A 229 20.56 -13.09 -9.64
N VAL A 230 19.50 -13.67 -10.21
CA VAL A 230 19.50 -14.10 -11.62
C VAL A 230 19.55 -12.87 -12.53
N ASN A 231 18.83 -11.81 -12.21
CA ASN A 231 18.81 -10.58 -13.01
C ASN A 231 20.06 -9.70 -12.81
N GLU A 232 20.62 -9.65 -11.61
CA GLU A 232 21.88 -8.92 -11.30
C GLU A 232 23.12 -9.53 -11.98
N ARG A 233 23.04 -10.78 -12.44
CA ARG A 233 24.11 -11.41 -13.24
C ARG A 233 24.14 -10.99 -14.68
N ASN A 234 23.26 -10.09 -15.13
CA ASN A 234 23.35 -9.50 -16.45
C ASN A 234 24.55 -8.55 -16.49
N PRO A 235 25.67 -8.92 -17.16
CA PRO A 235 26.82 -8.05 -17.23
C PRO A 235 26.42 -6.77 -17.96
N GLN A 236 26.90 -5.63 -17.44
CA GLN A 236 26.70 -4.39 -18.16
C GLN A 236 27.48 -4.42 -19.47
N ARG A 237 26.82 -3.99 -20.54
CA ARG A 237 27.46 -3.83 -21.85
C ARG A 237 28.04 -2.44 -22.06
N PHE A 238 27.65 -1.50 -21.20
CA PHE A 238 28.06 -0.11 -21.26
C PHE A 238 29.30 0.08 -20.39
N GLN A 239 30.42 0.41 -21.01
CA GLN A 239 31.65 0.72 -20.28
C GLN A 239 31.57 2.16 -19.74
N ILE A 240 30.84 2.35 -18.63
CA ILE A 240 30.77 3.63 -17.93
C ILE A 240 31.92 3.68 -16.92
N GLN A 241 32.74 4.72 -17.02
CA GLN A 241 33.84 4.95 -16.11
C GLN A 241 33.61 6.23 -15.30
N LYS A 242 34.21 6.29 -14.12
CA LYS A 242 34.23 7.53 -13.37
C LYS A 242 35.01 8.60 -14.15
N ILE A 243 34.44 9.77 -14.30
CA ILE A 243 35.01 10.89 -15.05
C ILE A 243 35.10 12.14 -14.17
N PRO A 244 36.16 12.97 -14.35
CA PRO A 244 36.31 14.21 -13.57
C PRO A 244 35.15 15.20 -13.74
N LEU A 245 34.39 15.07 -14.81
CA LEU A 245 33.26 15.94 -15.14
C LEU A 245 32.24 16.01 -14.03
N THR A 246 31.87 14.87 -13.43
CA THR A 246 30.85 14.82 -12.35
C THR A 246 31.33 15.54 -11.09
N ASP A 247 32.61 15.36 -10.73
CA ASP A 247 33.20 16.05 -9.59
C ASP A 247 33.31 17.58 -9.84
N GLN A 248 33.61 18.01 -11.07
CA GLN A 248 33.61 19.42 -11.48
C GLN A 248 32.19 20.01 -11.41
N ILE A 249 31.19 19.31 -11.90
CA ILE A 249 29.80 19.73 -11.81
C ILE A 249 29.40 19.92 -10.34
N ILE A 250 29.72 18.97 -9.48
CA ILE A 250 29.41 19.06 -8.04
C ILE A 250 30.10 20.26 -7.38
N ALA A 251 31.35 20.51 -7.73
CA ALA A 251 32.11 21.66 -7.21
C ALA A 251 31.54 23.02 -7.66
N ASN A 252 30.95 23.08 -8.85
CA ASN A 252 30.40 24.28 -9.44
C ASN A 252 28.92 24.52 -9.12
N LEU A 253 28.27 23.62 -8.35
CA LEU A 253 26.91 23.87 -7.91
C LEU A 253 26.82 25.11 -7.00
N SER A 254 25.78 25.89 -7.14
CA SER A 254 25.52 27.07 -6.27
C SER A 254 25.18 26.68 -4.81
N PHE A 255 25.11 25.41 -4.51
CA PHE A 255 24.82 24.84 -3.19
C PHE A 255 25.66 23.57 -2.95
N SER A 256 25.88 23.24 -1.70
CA SER A 256 26.56 21.99 -1.34
C SER A 256 25.58 20.82 -1.23
N LEU A 257 25.94 19.64 -1.74
CA LEU A 257 25.17 18.44 -1.53
C LEU A 257 25.13 18.08 -0.04
N THR A 258 23.95 17.63 0.45
CA THR A 258 23.82 17.11 1.82
C THR A 258 24.59 15.80 2.00
N GLY A 259 24.81 15.39 3.25
CA GLY A 259 25.47 14.12 3.57
C GLY A 259 24.76 12.94 2.93
N ALA A 260 23.42 12.91 3.02
CA ALA A 260 22.61 11.87 2.41
C ALA A 260 22.70 11.88 0.87
N GLN A 261 22.71 13.04 0.23
CA GLN A 261 22.85 13.14 -1.23
C GLN A 261 24.24 12.66 -1.69
N LYS A 262 25.31 13.02 -0.97
CA LYS A 262 26.66 12.54 -1.28
C LYS A 262 26.77 11.03 -1.19
N LYS A 263 26.21 10.45 -0.12
CA LYS A 263 26.17 8.99 0.06
C LYS A 263 25.43 8.30 -1.09
N VAL A 264 24.22 8.78 -1.41
CA VAL A 264 23.41 8.19 -2.48
C VAL A 264 24.07 8.38 -3.84
N TRP A 265 24.75 9.51 -4.09
CA TRP A 265 25.54 9.71 -5.30
C TRP A 265 26.67 8.68 -5.43
N GLN A 266 27.40 8.43 -4.36
CA GLN A 266 28.46 7.40 -4.35
C GLN A 266 27.91 6.00 -4.62
N GLU A 267 26.72 5.68 -4.13
CA GLU A 267 26.04 4.41 -4.43
C GLU A 267 25.67 4.32 -5.93
N ILE A 268 25.11 5.38 -6.52
CA ILE A 268 24.78 5.44 -7.94
C ILE A 268 26.02 5.34 -8.81
N GLU A 269 27.06 6.15 -8.52
CA GLU A 269 28.33 6.16 -9.26
C GLU A 269 28.97 4.77 -9.25
N ARG A 270 29.06 4.14 -8.08
CA ARG A 270 29.62 2.79 -7.93
C ARG A 270 28.85 1.77 -8.76
N ASP A 271 27.51 1.81 -8.73
CA ASP A 271 26.71 0.83 -9.45
C ASP A 271 26.74 1.05 -10.97
N MET A 272 26.76 2.29 -11.44
CA MET A 272 26.88 2.60 -12.86
C MET A 272 28.27 2.26 -13.43
N THR A 273 29.31 2.32 -12.61
CA THR A 273 30.69 2.01 -13.01
C THR A 273 31.12 0.57 -12.67
N GLY A 274 30.23 -0.22 -12.06
CA GLY A 274 30.47 -1.62 -11.69
C GLY A 274 30.29 -2.57 -12.88
N ASP A 275 30.37 -3.87 -12.64
CA ASP A 275 30.30 -4.90 -13.67
C ASP A 275 28.87 -5.27 -14.08
N TYR A 276 27.86 -4.85 -13.31
CA TYR A 276 26.46 -5.25 -13.45
C TYR A 276 25.54 -4.05 -13.68
N LEU A 277 24.37 -4.32 -14.24
CA LEU A 277 23.36 -3.29 -14.47
C LEU A 277 22.82 -2.73 -13.15
N MET A 278 22.84 -1.41 -13.00
CA MET A 278 22.19 -0.74 -11.87
C MET A 278 20.66 -0.83 -12.01
N SER A 279 19.99 -1.24 -10.94
CA SER A 279 18.53 -1.19 -10.79
C SER A 279 18.22 -0.60 -9.42
N ARG A 280 17.93 0.72 -9.33
CA ARG A 280 17.93 1.45 -8.06
C ARG A 280 16.72 2.35 -7.86
N LEU A 281 16.09 2.26 -6.67
CA LEU A 281 15.04 3.15 -6.21
C LEU A 281 15.61 4.22 -5.28
N ILE A 282 15.42 5.49 -5.63
CA ILE A 282 15.79 6.64 -4.81
C ILE A 282 14.54 7.19 -4.13
N GLN A 283 14.46 7.01 -2.83
CA GLN A 283 13.39 7.54 -2.01
C GLN A 283 13.82 8.80 -1.24
N GLY A 284 12.91 9.72 -1.06
CA GLY A 284 13.15 10.88 -0.20
C GLY A 284 11.97 11.81 -0.16
N ASN A 285 11.91 12.63 0.87
CA ASN A 285 10.87 13.66 1.04
C ASN A 285 10.77 14.58 -0.19
N VAL A 286 9.60 15.17 -0.39
CA VAL A 286 9.44 16.20 -1.42
C VAL A 286 10.43 17.34 -1.16
N GLY A 287 11.25 17.66 -2.18
CA GLY A 287 12.28 18.69 -2.08
C GLY A 287 13.57 18.26 -1.36
N SER A 288 13.81 16.97 -1.17
CA SER A 288 15.11 16.46 -0.68
C SER A 288 16.23 16.52 -1.73
N GLY A 289 15.93 17.02 -2.93
CA GLY A 289 16.92 17.22 -4.01
C GLY A 289 17.26 15.94 -4.80
N LYS A 290 16.33 15.01 -4.97
CA LYS A 290 16.53 13.82 -5.81
C LYS A 290 16.89 14.15 -7.26
N THR A 291 16.37 15.25 -7.79
CA THR A 291 16.59 15.70 -9.17
C THR A 291 18.06 15.94 -9.50
N ILE A 292 18.85 16.46 -8.56
CA ILE A 292 20.28 16.68 -8.81
C ILE A 292 21.04 15.34 -8.98
N LEU A 293 20.63 14.30 -8.26
CA LEU A 293 21.21 12.96 -8.41
C LEU A 293 20.89 12.37 -9.79
N ALA A 294 19.66 12.61 -10.28
CA ALA A 294 19.28 12.23 -11.64
C ALA A 294 20.11 12.96 -12.69
N PHE A 295 20.34 14.25 -12.51
CA PHE A 295 21.16 15.04 -13.44
C PHE A 295 22.63 14.57 -13.42
N LEU A 296 23.21 14.30 -12.26
CA LEU A 296 24.55 13.76 -12.16
C LEU A 296 24.70 12.41 -12.87
N ALA A 297 23.71 11.53 -12.72
CA ALA A 297 23.69 10.23 -13.41
C ALA A 297 23.59 10.39 -14.94
N LEU A 298 22.74 11.32 -15.42
CA LEU A 298 22.64 11.66 -16.86
C LEU A 298 23.95 12.23 -17.39
N PHE A 299 24.62 13.10 -16.64
CA PHE A 299 25.90 13.67 -17.03
C PHE A 299 27.02 12.64 -17.03
N LEU A 300 26.99 11.67 -16.09
CA LEU A 300 27.94 10.56 -16.07
C LEU A 300 27.78 9.69 -17.34
N ALA A 301 26.54 9.31 -17.68
CA ALA A 301 26.27 8.54 -18.90
C ALA A 301 26.64 9.32 -20.17
N ALA A 302 26.23 10.59 -20.28
CA ALA A 302 26.50 11.43 -21.44
C ALA A 302 28.00 11.74 -21.62
N GLY A 303 28.72 11.96 -20.53
CA GLY A 303 30.17 12.16 -20.53
C GLY A 303 30.98 10.95 -21.00
N ASN A 304 30.45 9.74 -20.77
CA ASN A 304 31.00 8.48 -21.29
C ASN A 304 30.55 8.16 -22.74
N GLY A 305 29.79 9.04 -23.38
CA GLY A 305 29.37 8.86 -24.78
C GLY A 305 28.05 8.09 -24.95
N TRP A 306 27.36 7.76 -23.87
CA TRP A 306 26.12 7.02 -23.87
C TRP A 306 24.89 7.95 -23.78
N GLN A 307 23.72 7.43 -24.14
CA GLN A 307 22.47 8.17 -23.98
C GLN A 307 21.82 7.84 -22.62
N GLY A 308 21.28 8.91 -21.98
CA GLY A 308 20.45 8.80 -20.79
C GLY A 308 19.09 9.43 -21.00
N CYS A 309 18.03 8.78 -20.54
CA CYS A 309 16.66 9.23 -20.65
C CYS A 309 16.06 9.53 -19.26
N LEU A 310 15.45 10.73 -19.10
CA LEU A 310 14.66 11.11 -17.93
C LEU A 310 13.20 11.23 -18.33
N MET A 311 12.38 10.36 -17.77
CA MET A 311 10.95 10.41 -17.92
C MET A 311 10.31 11.08 -16.71
N VAL A 312 9.40 12.00 -16.98
CA VAL A 312 8.62 12.72 -15.99
C VAL A 312 7.12 12.69 -16.31
N PRO A 313 6.27 12.84 -15.29
CA PRO A 313 4.84 12.63 -15.47
C PRO A 313 4.12 13.71 -16.27
N THR A 314 4.67 14.94 -16.38
CA THR A 314 4.02 16.05 -17.10
C THR A 314 4.96 16.83 -17.99
N GLU A 315 4.38 17.46 -19.01
CA GLU A 315 5.11 18.31 -19.96
C GLU A 315 5.73 19.54 -19.29
N VAL A 316 5.02 20.16 -18.35
CA VAL A 316 5.54 21.32 -17.60
C VAL A 316 6.81 20.95 -16.84
N LEU A 317 6.80 19.79 -16.19
CA LEU A 317 7.98 19.29 -15.47
C LEU A 317 9.11 18.92 -16.42
N ALA A 318 8.80 18.36 -17.60
CA ALA A 318 9.78 18.04 -18.63
C ALA A 318 10.47 19.33 -19.13
N VAL A 319 9.71 20.40 -19.38
CA VAL A 319 10.26 21.71 -19.77
C VAL A 319 11.14 22.30 -18.67
N GLN A 320 10.69 22.29 -17.40
CA GLN A 320 11.49 22.80 -16.28
C GLN A 320 12.82 22.03 -16.11
N HIS A 321 12.81 20.71 -16.25
CA HIS A 321 14.05 19.93 -16.19
C HIS A 321 14.94 20.17 -17.40
N MET A 322 14.34 20.35 -18.57
CA MET A 322 15.09 20.69 -19.78
C MET A 322 15.82 22.02 -19.64
N GLU A 323 15.12 23.05 -19.16
CA GLU A 323 15.72 24.38 -18.91
C GLU A 323 16.86 24.28 -17.87
N ALA A 324 16.65 23.53 -16.79
CA ALA A 324 17.66 23.35 -15.75
C ALA A 324 18.90 22.61 -16.28
N ILE A 325 18.74 21.56 -17.08
CA ILE A 325 19.86 20.81 -17.69
C ILE A 325 20.55 21.67 -18.75
N GLN A 326 19.82 22.37 -19.62
CA GLN A 326 20.40 23.27 -20.61
C GLN A 326 21.24 24.36 -19.97
N LYS A 327 20.75 24.95 -18.87
CA LYS A 327 21.50 25.92 -18.09
C LYS A 327 22.85 25.33 -17.62
N GLN A 328 22.85 24.13 -17.05
CA GLN A 328 24.07 23.46 -16.61
C GLN A 328 25.02 23.13 -17.77
N ILE A 329 24.48 22.65 -18.90
CA ILE A 329 25.25 22.38 -20.11
C ILE A 329 25.96 23.65 -20.60
N CYS A 330 25.24 24.78 -20.68
CA CYS A 330 25.77 26.06 -21.13
C CYS A 330 26.80 26.64 -20.16
N GLU A 331 26.49 26.71 -18.86
CA GLU A 331 27.36 27.27 -17.82
C GLU A 331 28.69 26.51 -17.73
N GLN A 332 28.65 25.19 -17.89
CA GLN A 332 29.83 24.34 -17.78
C GLN A 332 30.46 23.96 -19.12
N LYS A 333 29.94 24.51 -20.23
CA LYS A 333 30.41 24.27 -21.60
C LYS A 333 30.55 22.80 -21.96
N LEU A 334 29.54 22.00 -21.63
CA LEU A 334 29.55 20.56 -21.84
C LEU A 334 29.42 20.20 -23.34
N PRO A 335 30.14 19.16 -23.84
CA PRO A 335 30.21 18.84 -25.26
C PRO A 335 29.08 17.91 -25.75
N PHE A 336 27.86 18.04 -25.20
CA PHE A 336 26.70 17.26 -25.61
C PHE A 336 25.40 18.04 -25.51
N TYR A 337 24.38 17.55 -26.22
CA TYR A 337 23.06 18.22 -26.30
C TYR A 337 22.02 17.44 -25.50
N ALA A 338 21.03 18.19 -25.00
CA ALA A 338 19.81 17.65 -24.43
C ALA A 338 18.62 17.87 -25.38
N GLU A 339 17.70 16.89 -25.43
CA GLU A 339 16.52 16.92 -26.29
C GLU A 339 15.26 16.77 -25.46
N LEU A 340 14.24 17.57 -25.76
CA LEU A 340 12.90 17.48 -25.17
C LEU A 340 11.99 16.66 -26.09
N LEU A 341 11.21 15.75 -25.49
CA LEU A 341 10.23 14.94 -26.23
C LEU A 341 8.91 14.86 -25.46
N THR A 342 7.90 15.59 -25.90
CA THR A 342 6.57 15.68 -25.26
C THR A 342 5.43 15.37 -26.24
N GLY A 343 4.23 15.15 -25.67
CA GLY A 343 3.03 14.85 -26.42
C GLY A 343 2.55 16.02 -27.29
N SER A 344 2.70 17.25 -26.82
CA SER A 344 2.22 18.49 -27.47
C SER A 344 3.07 18.96 -28.66
N MET A 345 4.30 18.42 -28.83
CA MET A 345 5.16 18.79 -29.96
C MET A 345 4.51 18.47 -31.31
N THR A 346 4.74 19.34 -32.29
CA THR A 346 4.29 19.12 -33.67
C THR A 346 4.99 17.91 -34.30
N ALA A 347 4.36 17.31 -35.31
CA ALA A 347 4.93 16.18 -36.02
C ALA A 347 6.33 16.46 -36.63
N LYS A 348 6.57 17.70 -37.05
CA LYS A 348 7.87 18.14 -37.56
C LYS A 348 8.92 18.15 -36.44
N GLN A 349 8.63 18.81 -35.33
CA GLN A 349 9.52 18.87 -34.16
C GLN A 349 9.85 17.47 -33.63
N LYS A 350 8.84 16.58 -33.51
CA LYS A 350 9.07 15.19 -33.09
C LYS A 350 10.01 14.44 -34.03
N ARG A 351 9.84 14.64 -35.37
CA ARG A 351 10.70 13.96 -36.35
C ARG A 351 12.14 14.46 -36.27
N GLU A 352 12.35 15.76 -36.10
CA GLU A 352 13.68 16.34 -35.94
C GLU A 352 14.35 15.89 -34.65
N ALA A 353 13.62 15.88 -33.52
CA ALA A 353 14.10 15.36 -32.24
C ALA A 353 14.48 13.89 -32.34
N CYS A 354 13.59 13.04 -32.91
CA CYS A 354 13.90 11.63 -33.13
C CYS A 354 15.14 11.44 -34.02
N GLY A 355 15.34 12.27 -35.04
CA GLY A 355 16.53 12.23 -35.88
C GLY A 355 17.82 12.44 -35.08
N ARG A 356 17.84 13.45 -34.17
CA ARG A 356 19.00 13.73 -33.32
C ARG A 356 19.22 12.65 -32.22
N ILE A 357 18.15 11.99 -31.78
CA ILE A 357 18.24 10.85 -30.85
C ILE A 357 18.86 9.64 -31.55
N VAL A 358 18.38 9.28 -32.72
CA VAL A 358 18.88 8.14 -33.50
C VAL A 358 20.33 8.34 -33.97
N SER A 359 20.70 9.58 -34.35
CA SER A 359 22.09 9.90 -34.70
C SER A 359 23.05 9.81 -33.51
N GLY A 360 22.54 9.94 -32.26
CA GLY A 360 23.34 10.03 -31.05
C GLY A 360 23.92 11.40 -30.78
N GLU A 361 23.49 12.43 -31.52
CA GLU A 361 23.82 13.83 -31.26
C GLU A 361 23.28 14.29 -29.90
N SER A 362 22.01 13.95 -29.61
CA SER A 362 21.41 14.19 -28.30
C SER A 362 21.72 13.04 -27.36
N ARG A 363 22.49 13.31 -26.30
CA ARG A 363 22.88 12.31 -25.30
C ARG A 363 22.00 12.32 -24.07
N ILE A 364 21.32 13.40 -23.78
CA ILE A 364 20.33 13.51 -22.69
C ILE A 364 18.95 13.71 -23.29
N ILE A 365 18.02 12.85 -22.95
CA ILE A 365 16.64 12.90 -23.45
C ILE A 365 15.71 13.09 -22.26
N ILE A 366 14.87 14.14 -22.30
CA ILE A 366 13.89 14.44 -21.27
C ILE A 366 12.51 14.45 -21.89
N GLY A 367 11.54 13.82 -21.27
CA GLY A 367 10.18 13.88 -21.78
C GLY A 367 9.15 13.19 -20.91
N THR A 368 7.94 13.10 -21.44
CA THR A 368 6.84 12.35 -20.85
C THR A 368 6.85 10.91 -21.38
N HIS A 369 5.74 10.17 -21.25
CA HIS A 369 5.66 8.81 -21.84
C HIS A 369 5.99 8.77 -23.34
N ALA A 370 6.04 9.91 -24.00
CA ALA A 370 6.44 9.99 -25.42
C ALA A 370 7.81 9.35 -25.67
N VAL A 371 8.73 9.40 -24.68
CA VAL A 371 10.07 8.82 -24.79
C VAL A 371 10.07 7.27 -24.88
N PHE A 372 8.97 6.63 -24.49
CA PHE A 372 8.83 5.16 -24.51
C PHE A 372 7.98 4.62 -25.65
N GLN A 373 7.46 5.47 -26.54
CA GLN A 373 6.70 5.00 -27.70
C GLN A 373 7.55 4.08 -28.58
N GLU A 374 6.96 3.02 -29.10
CA GLU A 374 7.63 2.01 -29.95
C GLU A 374 8.39 2.61 -31.15
N LYS A 375 7.93 3.74 -31.65
CA LYS A 375 8.52 4.45 -32.80
C LYS A 375 9.85 5.14 -32.52
N ILE A 376 10.24 5.28 -31.24
CA ILE A 376 11.48 5.95 -30.88
C ILE A 376 12.60 4.92 -30.76
N GLN A 377 13.62 5.11 -31.57
CA GLN A 377 14.83 4.32 -31.53
C GLN A 377 15.95 5.14 -30.93
N TYR A 378 16.67 4.55 -30.00
CA TYR A 378 17.86 5.11 -29.39
C TYR A 378 19.10 4.50 -30.07
N LYS A 379 20.17 5.28 -30.17
CA LYS A 379 21.44 4.75 -30.68
C LYS A 379 22.13 3.85 -29.65
N ASN A 380 22.27 4.36 -28.43
CA ASN A 380 23.04 3.73 -27.37
C ASN A 380 22.46 4.12 -25.99
N LEU A 381 21.24 3.70 -25.65
CA LEU A 381 20.56 4.04 -24.39
C LEU A 381 21.17 3.23 -23.24
N ALA A 382 21.94 3.87 -22.37
CA ALA A 382 22.60 3.23 -21.22
C ALA A 382 21.91 3.50 -19.86
N LEU A 383 21.11 4.56 -19.76
CA LEU A 383 20.47 4.94 -18.50
C LEU A 383 19.02 5.37 -18.73
N VAL A 384 18.13 4.82 -17.93
CA VAL A 384 16.73 5.24 -17.87
C VAL A 384 16.40 5.68 -16.45
N ILE A 385 15.89 6.90 -16.32
CA ILE A 385 15.42 7.46 -15.06
C ILE A 385 13.94 7.73 -15.15
N THR A 386 13.17 7.28 -14.15
CA THR A 386 11.75 7.56 -14.04
C THR A 386 11.43 8.34 -12.77
N ASP A 387 10.71 9.45 -12.88
CA ASP A 387 10.25 10.22 -11.72
C ASP A 387 8.79 9.90 -11.42
N GLU A 388 8.47 9.74 -10.12
CA GLU A 388 7.13 9.43 -9.59
C GLU A 388 6.48 8.14 -10.17
N GLN A 389 7.00 7.00 -9.79
CA GLN A 389 6.60 5.67 -10.28
C GLN A 389 5.13 5.25 -10.01
N HIS A 390 4.36 5.92 -9.15
CA HIS A 390 2.99 5.51 -8.82
C HIS A 390 2.05 5.36 -10.02
N ARG A 391 2.45 5.85 -11.19
CA ARG A 391 1.66 5.80 -12.42
C ARG A 391 2.25 4.88 -13.48
N PHE A 392 3.34 4.16 -13.18
CA PHE A 392 4.05 3.31 -14.14
C PHE A 392 4.04 1.84 -13.73
N GLY A 393 3.37 1.02 -14.52
CA GLY A 393 3.31 -0.42 -14.35
C GLY A 393 4.60 -1.13 -14.82
N VAL A 394 4.79 -2.36 -14.32
CA VAL A 394 5.87 -3.30 -14.66
C VAL A 394 6.00 -3.50 -16.18
N ARG A 395 4.88 -3.56 -16.91
CA ARG A 395 4.84 -3.71 -18.37
C ARG A 395 5.60 -2.63 -19.16
N GLN A 396 5.71 -1.43 -18.60
CA GLN A 396 6.43 -0.33 -19.26
C GLN A 396 7.94 -0.41 -19.02
N ARG A 397 8.37 -1.03 -17.93
CA ARG A 397 9.80 -1.38 -17.71
C ARG A 397 10.24 -2.50 -18.65
N GLU A 398 9.39 -3.51 -18.82
CA GLU A 398 9.64 -4.63 -19.76
C GLU A 398 9.75 -4.13 -21.22
N SER A 399 8.88 -3.22 -21.63
CA SER A 399 8.94 -2.65 -22.99
C SER A 399 10.21 -1.82 -23.25
N LEU A 400 10.90 -1.35 -22.20
CA LEU A 400 12.19 -0.68 -22.31
C LEU A 400 13.34 -1.68 -22.43
N SER A 401 13.27 -2.80 -21.71
CA SER A 401 14.27 -3.87 -21.82
C SER A 401 14.20 -4.58 -23.19
N GLU A 402 13.04 -4.56 -23.85
CA GLU A 402 12.86 -5.10 -25.19
C GLU A 402 13.42 -4.20 -26.32
N LYS A 403 13.67 -2.91 -26.05
CA LYS A 403 14.09 -1.92 -27.06
C LYS A 403 15.59 -1.87 -27.34
N GLY A 404 16.37 -2.71 -26.74
CA GLY A 404 17.82 -2.76 -26.98
C GLY A 404 18.60 -3.44 -25.87
N ASP A 405 19.89 -3.18 -25.80
CA ASP A 405 20.73 -3.60 -24.68
C ASP A 405 20.14 -3.05 -23.38
N MET A 406 19.90 -3.90 -22.39
CA MET A 406 19.28 -3.52 -21.11
C MET A 406 20.03 -2.33 -20.49
N PRO A 407 19.35 -1.18 -20.28
CA PRO A 407 19.97 -0.01 -19.69
C PRO A 407 20.03 -0.11 -18.15
N HIS A 408 20.87 0.69 -17.52
CA HIS A 408 20.76 0.98 -16.09
C HIS A 408 19.40 1.64 -15.81
N VAL A 409 18.74 1.24 -14.73
CA VAL A 409 17.42 1.75 -14.35
C VAL A 409 17.51 2.47 -13.00
N MET A 410 17.05 3.72 -12.95
CA MET A 410 16.89 4.49 -11.74
C MET A 410 15.46 4.99 -11.61
N VAL A 411 14.85 4.69 -10.49
CA VAL A 411 13.49 5.10 -10.18
C VAL A 411 13.53 6.11 -9.03
N MET A 412 12.82 7.21 -9.15
CA MET A 412 12.68 8.21 -8.09
C MET A 412 11.26 8.21 -7.54
N SER A 413 11.13 8.27 -6.21
CA SER A 413 9.83 8.42 -5.54
C SER A 413 9.85 9.58 -4.56
N ALA A 414 8.85 10.45 -4.67
CA ALA A 414 8.60 11.52 -3.69
C ALA A 414 7.71 11.07 -2.54
N THR A 415 7.08 9.89 -2.65
CA THR A 415 6.39 9.28 -1.53
C THR A 415 7.39 8.50 -0.69
N PRO A 416 7.58 8.86 0.58
CA PRO A 416 8.31 8.03 1.49
C PRO A 416 7.49 6.77 1.75
N ILE A 417 7.99 5.64 1.28
CA ILE A 417 7.40 4.33 1.55
C ILE A 417 8.23 3.72 2.68
N PRO A 418 7.62 3.20 3.74
CA PRO A 418 8.35 2.51 4.79
C PRO A 418 9.31 1.48 4.19
N ARG A 419 10.54 1.41 4.70
CA ARG A 419 11.62 0.59 4.12
C ARG A 419 11.22 -0.88 3.97
N THR A 420 10.47 -1.40 4.93
CA THR A 420 9.94 -2.77 4.92
C THR A 420 8.98 -3.01 3.75
N LEU A 421 8.09 -2.05 3.49
CA LEU A 421 7.15 -2.12 2.38
C LEU A 421 7.85 -1.91 1.02
N ALA A 422 8.85 -1.06 0.98
CA ALA A 422 9.64 -0.82 -0.24
C ALA A 422 10.38 -2.09 -0.71
N VAL A 423 10.86 -2.93 0.21
CA VAL A 423 11.49 -4.23 -0.12
C VAL A 423 10.49 -5.17 -0.78
N ILE A 424 9.22 -5.12 -0.41
CA ILE A 424 8.16 -5.97 -1.01
C ILE A 424 7.72 -5.44 -2.37
N LEU A 425 7.47 -4.13 -2.46
CA LEU A 425 6.93 -3.52 -3.69
C LEU A 425 7.98 -3.39 -4.80
N TYR A 426 9.25 -3.34 -4.41
CA TYR A 426 10.39 -3.06 -5.30
C TYR A 426 11.56 -3.99 -4.99
N GLY A 427 11.28 -5.25 -4.71
CA GLY A 427 12.31 -6.23 -4.32
C GLY A 427 13.39 -6.47 -5.37
N ASP A 428 13.11 -6.09 -6.61
CA ASP A 428 14.03 -6.07 -7.75
C ASP A 428 14.97 -4.84 -7.77
N LEU A 429 14.71 -3.81 -6.96
CA LEU A 429 15.48 -2.57 -6.91
C LEU A 429 16.33 -2.46 -5.64
N ASP A 430 17.53 -1.89 -5.76
CA ASP A 430 18.31 -1.41 -4.62
C ASP A 430 17.72 -0.11 -4.09
N ILE A 431 17.59 0.02 -2.77
CA ILE A 431 16.94 1.16 -2.15
C ILE A 431 17.95 2.13 -1.57
N SER A 432 17.94 3.37 -2.05
CA SER A 432 18.66 4.51 -1.48
C SER A 432 17.70 5.54 -0.90
N VAL A 433 17.99 6.05 0.28
CA VAL A 433 17.12 7.00 0.99
C VAL A 433 17.81 8.34 1.17
N VAL A 434 17.19 9.42 0.66
CA VAL A 434 17.61 10.81 0.89
C VAL A 434 16.72 11.39 1.99
N ASN A 435 17.14 11.24 3.24
CA ASN A 435 16.41 11.64 4.43
C ASN A 435 16.75 13.05 4.96
N GLU A 436 17.68 13.74 4.32
CA GLU A 436 18.06 15.10 4.67
C GLU A 436 17.40 16.13 3.72
N LEU A 437 17.05 17.27 4.26
CA LEU A 437 16.62 18.44 3.48
C LEU A 437 17.78 19.39 3.27
N PRO A 438 17.85 20.14 2.15
CA PRO A 438 18.84 21.19 1.95
C PRO A 438 18.83 22.22 3.09
N ALA A 439 20.01 22.71 3.47
CA ALA A 439 20.22 23.54 4.68
C ALA A 439 19.39 24.86 4.71
N ASN A 440 19.06 25.43 3.56
CA ASN A 440 18.35 26.70 3.46
C ASN A 440 16.82 26.56 3.48
N ARG A 441 16.28 25.35 3.66
CA ARG A 441 14.85 25.13 3.61
C ARG A 441 14.20 25.26 4.99
N LEU A 442 13.31 26.24 5.12
CA LEU A 442 12.53 26.42 6.34
C LEU A 442 11.42 25.35 6.46
N PRO A 443 11.19 24.78 7.64
CA PRO A 443 10.10 23.83 7.84
C PRO A 443 8.75 24.52 7.64
N VAL A 444 7.82 23.84 6.96
CA VAL A 444 6.45 24.34 6.76
C VAL A 444 5.72 24.38 8.10
N LYS A 445 5.12 25.52 8.43
CA LYS A 445 4.26 25.67 9.61
C LYS A 445 2.86 25.16 9.29
N ASN A 446 2.40 24.17 10.05
CA ASN A 446 1.11 23.54 9.82
C ASN A 446 0.08 24.03 10.83
N CYS A 447 -1.21 24.07 10.45
CA CYS A 447 -2.31 24.20 11.38
C CYS A 447 -3.50 23.34 10.93
N VAL A 448 -4.18 22.72 11.90
CA VAL A 448 -5.38 21.90 11.71
C VAL A 448 -6.55 22.66 12.31
N VAL A 449 -7.51 23.03 11.50
CA VAL A 449 -8.62 23.94 11.86
C VAL A 449 -9.94 23.44 11.29
N ASP A 450 -11.03 23.81 11.92
CA ASP A 450 -12.36 23.58 11.39
C ASP A 450 -12.79 24.63 10.34
N THR A 451 -13.93 24.42 9.71
CA THR A 451 -14.46 25.32 8.66
C THR A 451 -14.79 26.72 9.14
N SER A 452 -14.97 26.96 10.44
CA SER A 452 -15.21 28.29 11.02
C SER A 452 -14.00 29.20 10.91
N TYR A 453 -12.83 28.62 10.72
CA TYR A 453 -11.57 29.36 10.57
C TYR A 453 -11.38 29.99 9.17
N ARG A 454 -12.17 29.59 8.15
CA ARG A 454 -12.06 30.08 6.76
C ARG A 454 -11.89 31.60 6.62
N PRO A 455 -12.70 32.45 7.31
CA PRO A 455 -12.53 33.90 7.18
C PRO A 455 -11.16 34.41 7.65
N LYS A 456 -10.55 33.73 8.64
CA LYS A 456 -9.20 34.05 9.11
C LYS A 456 -8.15 33.56 8.12
N ALA A 457 -8.35 32.39 7.53
CA ALA A 457 -7.47 31.82 6.50
C ALA A 457 -7.44 32.71 5.25
N TYR A 458 -8.59 33.21 4.78
CA TYR A 458 -8.65 34.10 3.62
C TYR A 458 -7.94 35.43 3.87
N ARG A 459 -8.12 36.03 5.05
CA ARG A 459 -7.35 37.23 5.44
C ARG A 459 -5.85 36.98 5.54
N PHE A 460 -5.46 35.80 5.96
CA PHE A 460 -4.06 35.41 5.98
C PHE A 460 -3.49 35.23 4.57
N ILE A 461 -4.23 34.60 3.65
CA ILE A 461 -3.87 34.48 2.23
C ILE A 461 -3.73 35.86 1.60
N GLU A 462 -4.71 36.76 1.81
CA GLU A 462 -4.65 38.14 1.35
C GLU A 462 -3.36 38.85 1.82
N LYS A 463 -3.02 38.70 3.10
CA LYS A 463 -1.79 39.28 3.66
C LYS A 463 -0.54 38.74 2.96
N GLN A 464 -0.47 37.42 2.72
CA GLN A 464 0.67 36.81 2.02
C GLN A 464 0.77 37.25 0.57
N VAL A 465 -0.37 37.37 -0.13
CA VAL A 465 -0.41 37.87 -1.51
C VAL A 465 0.05 39.33 -1.59
N LYS A 466 -0.37 40.19 -0.65
CA LYS A 466 0.13 41.59 -0.56
C LYS A 466 1.62 41.68 -0.27
N MET A 467 2.23 40.66 0.29
CA MET A 467 3.70 40.53 0.47
C MET A 467 4.39 40.02 -0.80
N GLY A 468 3.66 39.77 -1.89
CA GLY A 468 4.18 39.28 -3.16
C GLY A 468 4.19 37.74 -3.29
N HIS A 469 3.65 36.99 -2.32
CA HIS A 469 3.60 35.53 -2.34
C HIS A 469 2.33 35.01 -3.02
N GLN A 470 2.34 33.69 -3.33
CA GLN A 470 1.22 33.00 -3.95
C GLN A 470 0.64 31.92 -3.03
N ALA A 471 -0.62 31.55 -3.30
CA ALA A 471 -1.32 30.54 -2.51
C ALA A 471 -1.98 29.47 -3.38
N TYR A 472 -1.95 28.23 -2.89
CA TYR A 472 -2.76 27.13 -3.38
C TYR A 472 -3.94 26.89 -2.44
N ILE A 473 -5.11 26.61 -3.01
CA ILE A 473 -6.27 26.10 -2.28
C ILE A 473 -6.71 24.79 -2.96
N ILE A 474 -6.69 23.71 -2.20
CA ILE A 474 -7.03 22.37 -2.71
C ILE A 474 -8.41 21.97 -2.19
N CYS A 475 -9.29 21.61 -3.13
CA CYS A 475 -10.60 21.05 -2.85
C CYS A 475 -10.58 19.53 -3.12
N PRO A 476 -11.21 18.69 -2.27
CA PRO A 476 -11.27 17.25 -2.49
C PRO A 476 -12.11 16.91 -3.73
N MET A 477 -11.82 15.75 -4.33
CA MET A 477 -12.69 15.16 -5.34
C MET A 477 -13.94 14.59 -4.68
N VAL A 478 -15.11 14.73 -5.32
CA VAL A 478 -16.37 14.14 -4.88
C VAL A 478 -16.60 12.86 -5.68
N GLU A 479 -16.74 11.73 -5.01
CA GLU A 479 -16.78 10.39 -5.63
C GLU A 479 -17.99 10.14 -6.55
N GLU A 480 -19.05 10.97 -6.52
CA GLU A 480 -20.32 10.67 -7.19
C GLU A 480 -20.41 11.06 -8.67
N SER A 481 -19.67 12.03 -9.16
CA SER A 481 -19.43 12.27 -10.59
C SER A 481 -18.34 13.31 -10.83
N GLU A 482 -17.54 13.11 -11.88
CA GLU A 482 -16.54 14.08 -12.32
C GLU A 482 -17.16 15.45 -12.75
N GLN A 483 -18.48 15.52 -13.01
CA GLN A 483 -19.18 16.78 -13.33
C GLN A 483 -19.39 17.66 -12.09
N ILE A 484 -19.73 17.04 -10.96
CA ILE A 484 -19.91 17.73 -9.67
C ILE A 484 -18.60 18.32 -9.19
N GLU A 485 -17.46 17.66 -9.41
CA GLU A 485 -16.13 18.16 -9.02
C GLU A 485 -15.75 19.49 -9.70
N ALA A 486 -16.02 19.59 -10.99
CA ALA A 486 -15.72 20.81 -11.75
C ALA A 486 -16.60 21.97 -11.29
N GLU A 487 -17.88 21.72 -11.02
CA GLU A 487 -18.84 22.71 -10.53
C GLU A 487 -18.47 23.19 -9.11
N ASP A 488 -18.02 22.29 -8.23
CA ASP A 488 -17.59 22.63 -6.87
C ASP A 488 -16.37 23.54 -6.84
N VAL A 489 -15.34 23.27 -7.66
CA VAL A 489 -14.14 24.10 -7.74
C VAL A 489 -14.46 25.46 -8.35
N ILE A 490 -15.31 25.53 -9.36
CA ILE A 490 -15.74 26.78 -10.00
C ILE A 490 -16.55 27.64 -9.01
N SER A 491 -17.56 27.03 -8.38
CA SER A 491 -18.41 27.69 -7.39
C SER A 491 -17.58 28.22 -6.19
N TYR A 492 -16.64 27.40 -5.70
CA TYR A 492 -15.73 27.81 -4.65
C TYR A 492 -14.85 29.01 -5.08
N THR A 493 -14.35 28.98 -6.32
CA THR A 493 -13.53 30.07 -6.88
C THR A 493 -14.31 31.37 -7.00
N GLU A 494 -15.56 31.33 -7.46
CA GLU A 494 -16.44 32.49 -7.55
C GLU A 494 -16.72 33.10 -6.18
N LYS A 495 -17.02 32.26 -5.20
CA LYS A 495 -17.18 32.68 -3.80
C LYS A 495 -15.90 33.30 -3.24
N LEU A 496 -14.75 32.76 -3.57
CA LEU A 496 -13.46 33.29 -3.12
C LEU A 496 -13.16 34.65 -3.78
N ARG A 497 -13.46 34.81 -5.08
CA ARG A 497 -13.34 36.09 -5.81
C ARG A 497 -14.21 37.18 -5.23
N SER A 498 -15.40 36.84 -4.73
CA SER A 498 -16.26 37.82 -4.06
C SER A 498 -15.80 38.18 -2.64
N THR A 499 -14.94 37.36 -2.04
CA THR A 499 -14.43 37.57 -0.66
C THR A 499 -13.08 38.26 -0.61
N LEU A 500 -12.21 37.99 -1.59
CA LEU A 500 -10.89 38.61 -1.69
C LEU A 500 -10.96 39.99 -2.45
N PRO A 501 -10.02 40.90 -2.20
CA PRO A 501 -9.91 42.14 -2.95
C PRO A 501 -9.76 41.91 -4.46
N GLN A 502 -10.26 42.86 -5.27
CA GLN A 502 -10.28 42.74 -6.75
C GLN A 502 -8.89 42.78 -7.38
N ASP A 503 -7.88 43.27 -6.69
CA ASP A 503 -6.48 43.29 -7.10
C ASP A 503 -5.80 41.90 -7.03
N ILE A 504 -6.46 40.91 -6.44
CA ILE A 504 -5.95 39.54 -6.33
C ILE A 504 -6.56 38.70 -7.45
N THR A 505 -5.72 38.24 -8.37
CA THR A 505 -6.15 37.35 -9.45
C THR A 505 -6.30 35.91 -8.92
N VAL A 506 -7.54 35.40 -8.94
CA VAL A 506 -7.87 34.05 -8.56
C VAL A 506 -8.25 33.23 -9.79
N SER A 507 -7.60 32.10 -9.99
CA SER A 507 -7.93 31.15 -11.06
C SER A 507 -8.19 29.74 -10.50
N TYR A 508 -8.74 28.88 -11.34
CA TYR A 508 -9.03 27.50 -10.96
C TYR A 508 -8.48 26.49 -11.97
N LEU A 509 -8.25 25.26 -11.49
CA LEU A 509 -7.73 24.15 -12.27
C LEU A 509 -8.39 22.83 -11.83
N HIS A 510 -8.94 22.08 -12.78
CA HIS A 510 -9.56 20.77 -12.51
C HIS A 510 -9.26 19.73 -13.59
N GLY A 511 -9.51 18.46 -13.27
CA GLY A 511 -9.15 17.31 -14.11
C GLY A 511 -9.66 17.36 -15.55
N LYS A 512 -10.87 17.88 -15.78
CA LYS A 512 -11.54 17.92 -17.10
C LYS A 512 -11.05 19.00 -18.07
N MET A 513 -10.24 19.94 -17.61
CA MET A 513 -9.70 20.96 -18.52
C MET A 513 -8.80 20.31 -19.57
N LYS A 514 -8.86 20.85 -20.79
CA LYS A 514 -7.94 20.45 -21.87
C LYS A 514 -6.49 20.68 -21.45
N PRO A 515 -5.55 19.79 -21.79
CA PRO A 515 -4.14 19.94 -21.40
C PRO A 515 -3.53 21.29 -21.71
N ALA A 516 -3.81 21.84 -22.89
CA ALA A 516 -3.33 23.18 -23.29
C ALA A 516 -3.77 24.28 -22.31
N LYS A 517 -5.04 24.24 -21.85
CA LYS A 517 -5.57 25.24 -20.91
C LYS A 517 -4.97 25.07 -19.51
N LYS A 518 -4.72 23.82 -19.08
CA LYS A 518 -4.03 23.53 -17.82
C LYS A 518 -2.61 24.12 -17.84
N ASN A 519 -1.89 23.93 -18.94
CA ASN A 519 -0.54 24.44 -19.10
C ASN A 519 -0.52 25.98 -19.08
N GLU A 520 -1.44 26.62 -19.80
CA GLU A 520 -1.59 28.10 -19.82
C GLU A 520 -1.79 28.66 -18.39
N ILE A 521 -2.72 28.08 -17.61
CA ILE A 521 -2.99 28.53 -16.24
C ILE A 521 -1.76 28.30 -15.34
N MET A 522 -1.10 27.15 -15.47
CA MET A 522 0.10 26.86 -14.69
C MET A 522 1.27 27.78 -15.03
N GLU A 523 1.48 28.10 -16.30
CA GLU A 523 2.49 29.09 -16.73
C GLU A 523 2.19 30.49 -16.18
N ALA A 524 0.93 30.92 -16.25
CA ALA A 524 0.51 32.23 -15.69
C ALA A 524 0.71 32.24 -14.15
N PHE A 525 0.47 31.10 -13.47
CA PHE A 525 0.73 30.98 -12.03
C PHE A 525 2.24 31.00 -11.72
N VAL A 526 3.08 30.32 -12.48
CA VAL A 526 4.54 30.38 -12.33
C VAL A 526 5.09 31.79 -12.53
N LYS A 527 4.53 32.54 -13.49
CA LYS A 527 4.88 33.96 -13.79
C LYS A 527 4.32 34.95 -12.77
N ASN A 528 3.59 34.49 -11.75
CA ASN A 528 2.91 35.36 -10.77
C ASN A 528 1.81 36.28 -11.35
N GLU A 529 1.27 35.94 -12.51
CA GLU A 529 0.09 36.61 -13.08
C GLU A 529 -1.21 36.20 -12.37
N ILE A 530 -1.19 35.01 -11.74
CA ILE A 530 -2.23 34.47 -10.85
C ILE A 530 -1.64 34.37 -9.46
N GLN A 531 -2.29 34.95 -8.44
CA GLN A 531 -1.81 34.95 -7.06
C GLN A 531 -2.43 33.82 -6.23
N VAL A 532 -3.67 33.41 -6.55
CA VAL A 532 -4.34 32.32 -5.84
C VAL A 532 -4.85 31.29 -6.85
N LEU A 533 -4.42 30.05 -6.71
CA LEU A 533 -4.84 28.94 -7.56
C LEU A 533 -5.68 27.94 -6.76
N VAL A 534 -6.97 27.84 -7.11
CA VAL A 534 -7.90 26.84 -6.57
C VAL A 534 -7.85 25.60 -7.45
N SER A 535 -7.65 24.42 -6.86
CA SER A 535 -7.56 23.20 -7.67
C SER A 535 -8.09 21.97 -6.96
N THR A 536 -8.43 20.95 -7.76
CA THR A 536 -8.52 19.57 -7.29
C THR A 536 -7.11 18.99 -7.10
N THR A 537 -7.01 17.70 -6.79
CA THR A 537 -5.74 16.95 -6.60
C THR A 537 -4.79 16.97 -7.82
N VAL A 538 -5.21 17.54 -8.94
CA VAL A 538 -4.41 17.63 -10.19
C VAL A 538 -3.05 18.34 -10.00
N ILE A 539 -2.89 19.14 -8.93
CA ILE A 539 -1.61 19.79 -8.57
C ILE A 539 -0.57 18.81 -7.99
N GLU A 540 -0.90 17.54 -7.80
CA GLU A 540 0.07 16.54 -7.33
C GLU A 540 1.29 16.44 -8.25
N VAL A 541 1.24 16.99 -9.45
CA VAL A 541 2.27 16.82 -10.47
C VAL A 541 3.28 17.97 -10.46
N GLY A 542 4.37 17.75 -9.81
CA GLY A 542 5.76 18.15 -9.99
C GLY A 542 6.14 19.63 -10.22
N VAL A 543 5.24 20.54 -10.56
CA VAL A 543 5.58 21.92 -10.92
C VAL A 543 6.18 22.68 -9.74
N ASN A 544 7.35 23.27 -9.95
CA ASN A 544 8.05 24.07 -8.95
C ASN A 544 7.61 25.53 -9.04
N VAL A 545 6.95 26.03 -7.97
CA VAL A 545 6.59 27.45 -7.82
C VAL A 545 7.21 27.96 -6.52
N PRO A 546 8.44 28.51 -6.56
CA PRO A 546 9.17 28.93 -5.35
C PRO A 546 8.43 30.00 -4.56
N ASN A 547 7.66 30.85 -5.24
CA ASN A 547 6.91 31.95 -4.64
C ASN A 547 5.62 31.54 -3.91
N ALA A 548 5.15 30.29 -4.08
CA ALA A 548 3.97 29.79 -3.38
C ALA A 548 4.31 29.46 -1.91
N SER A 549 3.82 30.29 -0.99
CA SER A 549 4.10 30.17 0.44
C SER A 549 2.92 29.63 1.25
N VAL A 550 1.71 29.61 0.71
CA VAL A 550 0.52 29.13 1.41
C VAL A 550 -0.13 27.95 0.68
N MET A 551 -0.38 26.87 1.41
CA MET A 551 -1.20 25.74 1.01
C MET A 551 -2.41 25.64 1.93
N MET A 552 -3.61 25.82 1.40
CA MET A 552 -4.86 25.55 2.14
C MET A 552 -5.53 24.33 1.55
N ILE A 553 -5.93 23.38 2.39
CA ILE A 553 -6.59 22.13 1.95
C ILE A 553 -7.95 22.06 2.63
N GLU A 554 -8.99 22.07 1.82
CA GLU A 554 -10.37 21.97 2.25
C GLU A 554 -10.77 20.49 2.44
N ASN A 555 -11.61 20.24 3.45
CA ASN A 555 -12.05 18.88 3.81
C ASN A 555 -10.87 17.89 3.85
N ALA A 556 -9.81 18.28 4.57
CA ALA A 556 -8.55 17.54 4.64
C ALA A 556 -8.73 16.09 5.12
N GLU A 557 -9.83 15.78 5.81
CA GLU A 557 -10.20 14.42 6.24
C GLU A 557 -10.44 13.45 5.09
N ARG A 558 -10.72 13.93 3.88
CA ARG A 558 -10.96 13.10 2.70
C ARG A 558 -9.66 12.64 2.02
N PHE A 559 -8.54 13.22 2.39
CA PHE A 559 -7.23 12.89 1.80
C PHE A 559 -6.46 11.90 2.68
N GLY A 560 -5.63 11.07 2.06
CA GLY A 560 -4.63 10.28 2.75
C GLY A 560 -3.52 11.14 3.35
N LEU A 561 -2.92 10.70 4.49
CA LEU A 561 -1.81 11.47 5.10
C LEU A 561 -0.61 11.58 4.15
N ALA A 562 -0.28 10.53 3.40
CA ALA A 562 0.77 10.57 2.38
C ALA A 562 0.45 11.61 1.28
N GLN A 563 -0.80 11.69 0.84
CA GLN A 563 -1.27 12.64 -0.14
C GLN A 563 -1.22 14.08 0.39
N LEU A 564 -1.68 14.30 1.64
CA LEU A 564 -1.56 15.59 2.32
C LEU A 564 -0.09 16.02 2.49
N HIS A 565 0.81 15.07 2.77
CA HIS A 565 2.23 15.34 2.84
C HIS A 565 2.81 15.77 1.47
N GLN A 566 2.41 15.15 0.38
CA GLN A 566 2.80 15.53 -0.97
C GLN A 566 2.31 16.94 -1.33
N LEU A 567 1.02 17.23 -1.05
CA LEU A 567 0.43 18.56 -1.27
C LEU A 567 1.15 19.64 -0.45
N ARG A 568 1.41 19.37 0.85
CA ARG A 568 2.20 20.27 1.69
C ARG A 568 3.58 20.54 1.10
N GLY A 569 4.22 19.54 0.51
CA GLY A 569 5.53 19.65 -0.12
C GLY A 569 5.56 20.54 -1.37
N ARG A 570 4.40 21.00 -1.88
CA ARG A 570 4.32 21.95 -3.00
C ARG A 570 4.62 23.39 -2.59
N VAL A 571 4.57 23.70 -1.32
CA VAL A 571 5.03 24.98 -0.76
C VAL A 571 6.34 24.80 0.01
N GLY A 572 7.02 25.87 0.38
CA GLY A 572 8.29 25.83 1.08
C GLY A 572 9.47 25.47 0.17
N ARG A 573 9.42 25.91 -1.09
CA ARG A 573 10.50 25.70 -2.06
C ARG A 573 11.33 26.96 -2.32
N GLY A 574 10.91 28.09 -1.79
CA GLY A 574 11.65 29.35 -1.77
C GLY A 574 12.20 29.64 -0.37
N ASP A 575 12.78 30.83 -0.21
CA ASP A 575 13.43 31.30 1.02
C ASP A 575 12.41 31.80 2.07
N ALA A 576 11.15 32.03 1.68
CA ALA A 576 10.10 32.53 2.53
C ALA A 576 9.49 31.43 3.41
N GLN A 577 9.09 31.83 4.66
CA GLN A 577 8.36 30.92 5.54
C GLN A 577 7.04 30.50 4.88
N SER A 578 6.81 29.20 4.81
CA SER A 578 5.60 28.62 4.22
C SER A 578 4.66 28.01 5.23
N TYR A 579 3.38 27.97 4.87
CA TYR A 579 2.27 27.61 5.76
C TYR A 579 1.35 26.59 5.08
N CYS A 580 0.88 25.61 5.84
CA CYS A 580 -0.12 24.63 5.41
C CYS A 580 -1.32 24.65 6.36
N ILE A 581 -2.49 25.00 5.84
CA ILE A 581 -3.75 25.10 6.56
C ILE A 581 -4.62 23.91 6.17
N LEU A 582 -4.86 22.99 7.13
CA LEU A 582 -5.68 21.81 6.94
C LEU A 582 -7.07 22.07 7.53
N CYS A 583 -8.06 22.32 6.68
CA CYS A 583 -9.45 22.55 7.11
C CYS A 583 -10.22 21.22 7.08
N TYR A 584 -10.83 20.82 8.20
CA TYR A 584 -11.71 19.66 8.25
C TYR A 584 -13.19 20.08 8.36
N GLY A 585 -14.07 19.31 7.70
CA GLY A 585 -15.48 19.69 7.50
C GLY A 585 -16.45 19.13 8.54
N LYS A 586 -16.25 17.92 9.01
CA LYS A 586 -17.14 17.27 9.97
C LYS A 586 -16.39 16.61 11.11
N ASP A 587 -17.02 16.69 12.26
CA ASP A 587 -16.58 16.24 13.56
C ASP A 587 -16.10 14.79 13.61
N GLY A 588 -14.96 14.64 14.22
CA GLY A 588 -14.50 13.44 14.85
C GLY A 588 -13.18 13.71 15.54
N GLU A 589 -13.10 13.47 16.82
CA GLU A 589 -11.81 13.43 17.53
C GLU A 589 -10.79 12.56 16.79
N LYS A 590 -11.25 11.49 16.14
CA LYS A 590 -10.43 10.62 15.30
C LYS A 590 -9.83 11.35 14.10
N THR A 591 -10.65 12.16 13.39
CA THR A 591 -10.22 12.98 12.24
C THR A 591 -9.15 13.99 12.67
N LYS A 592 -9.39 14.73 13.74
CA LYS A 592 -8.45 15.70 14.27
C LYS A 592 -7.14 15.03 14.69
N LYS A 593 -7.19 13.93 15.46
CA LYS A 593 -6.01 13.16 15.87
C LYS A 593 -5.19 12.68 14.68
N ARG A 594 -5.85 12.25 13.60
CA ARG A 594 -5.18 11.83 12.35
C ARG A 594 -4.47 13.00 11.67
N LEU A 595 -5.13 14.14 11.51
CA LEU A 595 -4.54 15.32 10.87
C LEU A 595 -3.42 15.95 11.73
N GLU A 596 -3.49 15.84 13.05
CA GLU A 596 -2.44 16.32 13.96
C GLU A 596 -1.09 15.60 13.79
N ILE A 597 -1.05 14.44 13.15
CA ILE A 597 0.21 13.77 12.78
C ILE A 597 1.04 14.66 11.86
N LEU A 598 0.39 15.32 10.87
CA LEU A 598 1.03 16.28 9.99
C LEU A 598 1.49 17.56 10.71
N ASN A 599 0.83 17.90 11.80
CA ASN A 599 1.23 19.04 12.64
C ASN A 599 2.47 18.73 13.48
N LYS A 600 2.63 17.46 13.91
CA LYS A 600 3.73 17.01 14.76
C LYS A 600 5.04 16.80 14.01
N SER A 601 4.98 16.47 12.72
CA SER A 601 6.17 16.12 11.95
C SER A 601 6.12 16.60 10.51
N ASN A 602 7.29 17.03 10.01
CA ASN A 602 7.52 17.30 8.60
C ASN A 602 8.23 16.11 7.91
N ASP A 603 8.59 15.06 8.66
CA ASP A 603 9.19 13.85 8.11
C ASP A 603 8.14 12.96 7.43
N GLY A 604 8.30 12.77 6.12
CA GLY A 604 7.38 11.96 5.33
C GLY A 604 7.43 10.48 5.67
N PHE A 605 8.57 9.95 6.11
CA PHE A 605 8.67 8.53 6.52
C PHE A 605 7.89 8.29 7.82
N TYR A 606 7.99 9.21 8.77
CA TYR A 606 7.18 9.16 9.98
C TYR A 606 5.68 9.23 9.65
N ILE A 607 5.28 10.17 8.80
CA ILE A 607 3.88 10.36 8.39
C ILE A 607 3.37 9.12 7.66
N ALA A 608 4.16 8.52 6.77
CA ALA A 608 3.78 7.32 6.06
C ALA A 608 3.61 6.11 7.01
N ASN A 609 4.48 5.97 8.01
CA ASN A 609 4.35 4.93 9.03
C ASN A 609 3.07 5.11 9.88
N GLU A 610 2.77 6.34 10.28
CA GLU A 610 1.54 6.64 11.04
C GLU A 610 0.27 6.49 10.18
N ASP A 611 0.30 6.86 8.89
CA ASP A 611 -0.82 6.63 7.95
C ASP A 611 -1.11 5.14 7.82
N LEU A 612 -0.06 4.34 7.68
CA LEU A 612 -0.12 2.89 7.68
C LEU A 612 -0.78 2.34 8.95
N ARG A 613 -0.34 2.80 10.10
CA ARG A 613 -0.85 2.37 11.40
C ARG A 613 -2.34 2.68 11.59
N LEU A 614 -2.82 3.80 11.05
CA LEU A 614 -4.20 4.28 11.25
C LEU A 614 -5.20 3.68 10.27
N ARG A 615 -4.80 3.43 9.02
CA ARG A 615 -5.72 2.93 7.98
C ARG A 615 -6.01 1.43 8.08
N GLY A 616 -5.08 0.68 8.66
CA GLY A 616 -5.14 -0.77 8.55
C GLY A 616 -4.90 -1.23 7.08
N PRO A 617 -4.97 -2.53 6.81
CA PRO A 617 -4.42 -3.15 5.60
C PRO A 617 -5.18 -2.96 4.30
N GLY A 618 -6.30 -2.23 4.28
CA GLY A 618 -7.26 -2.32 3.16
C GLY A 618 -7.12 -1.28 2.04
N ASP A 619 -6.64 -0.06 2.33
CA ASP A 619 -6.98 1.10 1.47
C ASP A 619 -5.80 1.81 0.78
N LEU A 620 -4.54 1.41 1.03
CA LEU A 620 -3.39 2.25 0.65
C LEU A 620 -2.97 2.21 -0.83
N PHE A 621 -3.28 1.16 -1.56
CA PHE A 621 -2.71 0.98 -2.91
C PHE A 621 -3.70 0.64 -4.02
N GLY A 622 -5.00 0.55 -3.75
CA GLY A 622 -5.89 -0.03 -4.76
C GLY A 622 -5.55 -1.48 -5.10
N ILE A 623 -4.70 -2.14 -4.28
CA ILE A 623 -4.19 -3.51 -4.50
C ILE A 623 -5.34 -4.52 -4.59
N ARG A 624 -6.48 -4.23 -3.96
CA ARG A 624 -7.70 -5.02 -4.18
C ARG A 624 -8.25 -4.95 -5.61
N GLN A 625 -7.85 -3.94 -6.40
CA GLN A 625 -8.27 -3.83 -7.80
C GLN A 625 -7.27 -4.43 -8.79
N SER A 626 -5.99 -4.62 -8.41
CA SER A 626 -4.94 -5.15 -9.30
C SER A 626 -4.56 -6.61 -9.07
N GLY A 627 -5.03 -7.27 -8.01
CA GLY A 627 -4.83 -8.73 -7.83
C GLY A 627 -3.42 -9.19 -7.48
N GLU A 628 -2.46 -8.30 -7.23
CA GLU A 628 -1.04 -8.64 -7.40
C GLU A 628 -0.25 -9.04 -6.13
N LEU A 629 -0.76 -8.89 -4.90
CA LEU A 629 -0.05 -9.33 -3.68
C LEU A 629 -1.01 -9.68 -2.54
N ALA A 630 -1.78 -10.74 -2.66
CA ALA A 630 -2.60 -11.23 -1.57
C ALA A 630 -1.87 -12.33 -0.78
N PHE A 631 -1.25 -11.97 0.34
CA PHE A 631 -0.81 -12.93 1.32
C PHE A 631 -2.01 -13.66 1.93
N ARG A 632 -1.83 -14.92 2.28
CA ARG A 632 -2.92 -15.76 2.83
C ARG A 632 -3.27 -15.40 4.26
N ILE A 633 -2.26 -15.06 5.06
CA ILE A 633 -2.41 -14.78 6.49
C ILE A 633 -1.62 -13.53 6.92
N GLY A 634 -0.52 -13.23 6.26
CA GLY A 634 0.32 -12.08 6.54
C GLY A 634 -0.33 -10.78 6.10
N ASP A 635 -0.21 -9.76 6.93
CA ASP A 635 -0.58 -8.39 6.63
C ASP A 635 0.67 -7.52 6.71
N VAL A 636 1.10 -7.01 5.57
CA VAL A 636 2.36 -6.26 5.45
C VAL A 636 2.44 -5.08 6.43
N PHE A 637 1.30 -4.57 6.86
CA PHE A 637 1.19 -3.39 7.70
C PHE A 637 1.08 -3.73 9.18
N GLN A 638 0.18 -4.66 9.52
CA GLN A 638 0.01 -5.10 10.90
C GLN A 638 1.19 -5.92 11.39
N ASP A 639 1.80 -6.67 10.47
CA ASP A 639 2.88 -7.60 10.75
C ASP A 639 4.27 -7.06 10.33
N ALA A 640 4.42 -5.72 10.24
CA ALA A 640 5.66 -5.07 9.79
C ALA A 640 6.93 -5.49 10.57
N ALA A 641 6.79 -5.77 11.86
CA ALA A 641 7.89 -6.28 12.69
C ALA A 641 8.31 -7.70 12.26
N ILE A 642 7.32 -8.58 11.99
CA ILE A 642 7.57 -9.95 11.52
C ILE A 642 8.18 -9.91 10.11
N LEU A 643 7.74 -8.99 9.27
CA LEU A 643 8.28 -8.77 7.94
C LEU A 643 9.76 -8.37 8.00
N GLN A 644 10.14 -7.49 8.93
CA GLN A 644 11.54 -7.12 9.14
C GLN A 644 12.37 -8.32 9.61
N GLU A 645 11.87 -9.09 10.56
CA GLU A 645 12.52 -10.32 11.02
C GLU A 645 12.72 -11.34 9.87
N ALA A 646 11.70 -11.52 9.03
CA ALA A 646 11.75 -12.39 7.85
C ALA A 646 12.78 -11.90 6.82
N ASN A 647 12.88 -10.57 6.64
CA ASN A 647 13.86 -9.95 5.75
C ASN A 647 15.30 -10.16 6.27
N ASP A 648 15.52 -10.03 7.56
CA ASP A 648 16.82 -10.25 8.18
C ASP A 648 17.20 -11.74 8.12
N ALA A 649 16.24 -12.64 8.35
CA ALA A 649 16.44 -14.08 8.19
C ALA A 649 16.78 -14.48 6.75
N ALA A 650 16.14 -13.85 5.76
CA ALA A 650 16.49 -14.10 4.35
C ALA A 650 17.91 -13.63 4.01
N ASN A 651 18.39 -12.52 4.60
CA ASN A 651 19.77 -12.08 4.47
C ASN A 651 20.74 -13.09 5.08
N ASP A 652 20.46 -13.54 6.31
CA ASP A 652 21.29 -14.52 7.00
C ASP A 652 21.40 -15.81 6.17
N THR A 653 20.30 -16.27 5.59
CA THR A 653 20.27 -17.48 4.75
C THR A 653 21.10 -17.32 3.49
N LEU A 654 21.02 -16.20 2.80
CA LEU A 654 21.77 -15.97 1.58
C LEU A 654 23.27 -15.74 1.83
N GLN A 655 23.64 -15.34 3.05
CA GLN A 655 25.03 -15.19 3.47
C GLN A 655 25.64 -16.48 4.05
N ASP A 656 24.81 -17.48 4.35
CA ASP A 656 25.29 -18.78 4.87
C ASP A 656 26.02 -19.53 3.74
N PRO A 657 27.32 -19.86 3.92
CA PRO A 657 28.09 -20.59 2.91
C PRO A 657 27.50 -21.99 2.58
N SER A 658 26.71 -22.57 3.46
CA SER A 658 26.06 -23.88 3.25
C SER A 658 24.77 -23.79 2.42
N TYR A 659 24.23 -22.61 2.19
CA TYR A 659 23.04 -22.41 1.35
C TYR A 659 23.43 -22.36 -0.14
N PRO A 660 22.67 -22.97 -1.06
CA PRO A 660 21.45 -23.76 -0.87
C PRO A 660 21.65 -25.28 -0.65
N GLU A 661 22.90 -25.77 -0.70
CA GLU A 661 23.22 -27.21 -0.79
C GLU A 661 23.12 -27.95 0.57
N GLY A 662 23.15 -27.22 1.68
CA GLY A 662 23.09 -27.76 3.04
C GLY A 662 21.85 -28.59 3.31
N LYS A 663 21.99 -29.68 4.09
CA LYS A 663 20.87 -30.58 4.45
C LYS A 663 19.71 -29.84 5.15
N ASP A 664 20.02 -28.84 5.95
CA ASP A 664 19.03 -28.07 6.70
C ASP A 664 18.18 -27.18 5.79
N TYR A 665 18.64 -26.90 4.56
CA TYR A 665 17.93 -26.10 3.57
C TYR A 665 17.14 -26.93 2.54
N ALA A 666 17.21 -28.26 2.58
CA ALA A 666 16.60 -29.13 1.57
C ALA A 666 15.08 -28.93 1.43
N ILE A 667 14.37 -28.82 2.57
CA ILE A 667 12.91 -28.62 2.58
C ILE A 667 12.58 -27.17 2.18
N LEU A 668 13.33 -26.21 2.68
CA LEU A 668 13.19 -24.81 2.32
C LEU A 668 13.32 -24.61 0.81
N ARG A 669 14.33 -25.22 0.18
CA ARG A 669 14.54 -25.18 -1.27
C ARG A 669 13.36 -25.75 -2.04
N GLN A 670 12.85 -26.92 -1.65
CA GLN A 670 11.67 -27.52 -2.29
C GLN A 670 10.43 -26.62 -2.18
N ASN A 671 10.22 -26.00 -1.01
CA ASN A 671 9.10 -25.08 -0.83
C ASN A 671 9.26 -23.80 -1.64
N LEU A 672 10.48 -23.30 -1.74
CA LEU A 672 10.81 -22.10 -2.50
C LEU A 672 10.61 -22.34 -4.02
N GLU A 673 11.05 -23.47 -4.55
CA GLU A 673 10.83 -23.86 -5.95
C GLU A 673 9.31 -23.96 -6.26
N LYS A 674 8.53 -24.58 -5.38
CA LYS A 674 7.07 -24.66 -5.51
C LYS A 674 6.42 -23.27 -5.47
N TYR A 675 6.88 -22.43 -4.55
CA TYR A 675 6.38 -21.06 -4.41
C TYR A 675 6.66 -20.23 -5.65
N MET A 676 7.88 -20.30 -6.17
CA MET A 676 8.28 -19.61 -7.40
C MET A 676 7.46 -20.07 -8.60
N TYR A 677 7.23 -21.36 -8.74
CA TYR A 677 6.48 -21.91 -9.88
C TYR A 677 4.97 -21.63 -9.81
N LYS A 678 4.35 -21.72 -8.62
CA LYS A 678 2.88 -21.64 -8.45
C LYS A 678 2.38 -20.23 -8.20
N ASP A 679 3.07 -19.50 -7.35
CA ASP A 679 2.58 -18.22 -6.82
C ASP A 679 3.24 -17.02 -7.51
N LEU A 680 4.54 -17.08 -7.86
CA LEU A 680 5.25 -15.97 -8.53
C LEU A 680 5.04 -15.93 -10.05
N CYS A 681 4.85 -17.05 -10.74
CA CYS A 681 4.51 -17.03 -12.16
C CYS A 681 3.13 -16.39 -12.46
N ASN A 682 2.28 -16.29 -11.43
CA ASN A 682 0.99 -15.59 -11.52
C ASN A 682 1.06 -14.12 -11.06
N LEU A 683 2.16 -13.71 -10.44
CA LEU A 683 2.48 -12.32 -10.18
C LEU A 683 3.20 -11.80 -11.44
N ASN A 684 2.55 -10.97 -12.23
CA ASN A 684 3.20 -10.17 -13.28
C ASN A 684 4.14 -9.15 -12.59
N LEU A 685 5.24 -9.63 -11.99
CA LEU A 685 6.30 -8.82 -11.37
C LEU A 685 7.31 -8.39 -12.42
#